data_3a163f54a38acf22e4330707257243db
#
_entry.id   3a163f54a38acf22e4330707257243db
#
_cell.length_a   1.000
_cell.length_b   1.000
_cell.length_c   1.000
_cell.angle_alpha   90.00
_cell.angle_beta   90.00
_cell.angle_gamma   90.00
#
_symmetry.space_group_name_H-M   'P 1'
#
loop_
_entity.id
_entity.type
_entity.pdbx_description
1 polymer ?
#
loop_
_entity_poly.entity_id
_entity_poly.type
_entity_poly.pdbx_seq_one_letter_code
_entity_poly.pdbx_strand_id
1 'polypeptide(L)'
;MVRVDWKKIRPYEKASFAVPVTVILLLVLLLSVIIAFVNPLVYMPLKVLTAVFVFLTVAFNVHVESRMLQIYMLLGVLDVSMLAAVLMPFPAGLTVFFFVTGALAFAASLIAAAAGTFALPKGTLYHYPEADRKNIFSGRSVMFFAPHEDDEINLYGGVIEQYVKYGSDVRIVFSTNGDFYGLGKLRIREALHAAESYGIPKENVLFLGFSDSIADEKGLHIYNAEEDKVLTSPAGYSETYGACGKEPFMKCSFTRRNYLNSFVKVIERYRPDTIFCCDYDAHADHRALSLFFEEALSDILKRDPFYKPLVFKGFAYSTAWDGKEDYYSLNAPSTHLKEPSDHMRETNFYEWKKRVRFPVACESLSRVMQNSSSYRAMAEYSSQTATDHACGILNSDKVFWLRRTDSLLYNAQITATSGDPSQLTSFRLADSDDIINDRRLPVKGLWTADPDDEKRIVAFRLPEAKRICSVAVYESPEADSHIVNAQLTLGAVSYNTGELKANGGATVFAFPPVTTDIIGIRIKNFTGNCSLLKVEAFETPESERAECIKVQNQNGDFCYDYIINKTGREEFSVYTFPNQKDFAFTAESSDGVVCSVENGILKVNCPEEEEAVITVRSEDDPRIYDCFRVRNPDERERYIMSLKQNNEQKILSFPMQWDYYRGLVRRLGVYKPKK
;
A
#
# COMPACT_ATOMS: atom_id res chain seq x y z
N MET A 1 -14.52 -22.04 33.52
CA MET A 1 -13.79 -20.77 33.68
C MET A 1 -12.54 -20.88 32.83
N VAL A 2 -12.47 -20.17 31.70
CA VAL A 2 -11.31 -20.23 30.82
C VAL A 2 -10.16 -19.54 31.53
N ARG A 3 -9.08 -20.28 31.79
CA ARG A 3 -7.88 -19.73 32.40
C ARG A 3 -7.16 -18.91 31.38
N VAL A 4 -7.28 -17.58 31.46
CA VAL A 4 -6.62 -16.66 30.53
C VAL A 4 -5.13 -16.64 30.87
N ASP A 5 -4.30 -17.14 29.98
CA ASP A 5 -2.85 -17.05 30.11
C ASP A 5 -2.39 -15.63 29.76
N TRP A 6 -2.18 -14.82 30.80
CA TRP A 6 -1.77 -13.42 30.67
C TRP A 6 -0.48 -13.22 29.88
N LYS A 7 0.40 -14.22 29.85
CA LYS A 7 1.66 -14.13 29.08
C LYS A 7 1.41 -14.13 27.57
N LYS A 8 0.31 -14.75 27.14
CA LYS A 8 -0.03 -14.87 25.72
C LYS A 8 -0.97 -13.78 25.21
N ILE A 9 -1.53 -12.92 26.08
CA ILE A 9 -2.34 -11.79 25.67
C ILE A 9 -1.45 -10.65 25.15
N ARG A 10 -1.76 -10.13 23.98
CA ARG A 10 -0.97 -9.09 23.32
C ARG A 10 -0.98 -7.77 24.08
N PRO A 11 0.11 -6.98 24.10
CA PRO A 11 0.21 -5.74 24.89
C PRO A 11 -0.92 -4.77 24.61
N TYR A 12 -1.31 -4.64 23.36
CA TYR A 12 -2.32 -3.68 22.92
C TYR A 12 -3.72 -4.04 23.36
N GLU A 13 -4.05 -5.34 23.35
CA GLU A 13 -5.33 -5.84 23.86
C GLU A 13 -5.49 -5.60 25.36
N LYS A 14 -4.36 -5.48 26.08
CA LYS A 14 -4.34 -5.22 27.52
C LYS A 14 -4.41 -3.76 27.90
N ALA A 15 -3.87 -2.89 27.03
CA ALA A 15 -3.63 -1.50 27.36
C ALA A 15 -4.60 -0.52 26.67
N SER A 16 -5.44 -1.01 25.74
CA SER A 16 -6.11 -0.15 24.76
C SER A 16 -6.85 1.05 25.32
N PHE A 17 -7.59 0.89 26.41
CA PHE A 17 -8.29 1.99 27.07
C PHE A 17 -7.85 2.20 28.51
N ALA A 18 -7.26 1.18 29.10
CA ALA A 18 -6.92 1.19 30.51
C ALA A 18 -6.01 2.37 30.87
N VAL A 19 -4.95 2.63 30.08
CA VAL A 19 -3.94 3.62 30.44
C VAL A 19 -4.45 5.05 30.44
N PRO A 20 -5.04 5.60 29.34
CA PRO A 20 -5.52 6.98 29.37
C PRO A 20 -6.65 7.20 30.36
N VAL A 21 -7.63 6.29 30.42
CA VAL A 21 -8.75 6.39 31.35
C VAL A 21 -8.29 6.26 32.78
N THR A 22 -7.36 5.33 33.05
CA THR A 22 -6.83 5.11 34.38
C THR A 22 -5.94 6.27 34.83
N VAL A 23 -5.17 6.89 33.96
CA VAL A 23 -4.42 8.12 34.27
C VAL A 23 -5.36 9.27 34.61
N ILE A 24 -6.44 9.45 33.85
CA ILE A 24 -7.45 10.48 34.14
C ILE A 24 -8.13 10.19 35.49
N LEU A 25 -8.52 8.96 35.74
CA LEU A 25 -9.15 8.55 37.01
C LEU A 25 -8.19 8.74 38.20
N LEU A 26 -6.89 8.45 38.02
CA LEU A 26 -5.88 8.72 39.06
C LEU A 26 -5.72 10.21 39.35
N LEU A 27 -5.68 11.04 38.32
CA LEU A 27 -5.60 12.49 38.49
C LEU A 27 -6.85 13.04 39.19
N VAL A 28 -8.03 12.53 38.83
CA VAL A 28 -9.30 12.89 39.49
C VAL A 28 -9.30 12.39 40.94
N LEU A 29 -8.80 11.18 41.22
CA LEU A 29 -8.65 10.63 42.56
C LEU A 29 -7.74 11.52 43.42
N LEU A 30 -6.54 11.81 42.92
CA LEU A 30 -5.55 12.63 43.60
C LEU A 30 -6.10 14.04 43.91
N LEU A 31 -6.76 14.63 42.92
CA LEU A 31 -7.39 15.93 43.04
C LEU A 31 -8.55 15.90 44.06
N SER A 32 -9.35 14.81 44.06
CA SER A 32 -10.44 14.60 45.02
C SER A 32 -9.93 14.51 46.46
N VAL A 33 -8.79 13.79 46.69
CA VAL A 33 -8.14 13.71 47.97
C VAL A 33 -7.69 15.10 48.46
N ILE A 34 -6.96 15.81 47.59
CA ILE A 34 -6.46 17.17 47.94
C ILE A 34 -7.63 18.12 48.29
N ILE A 35 -8.69 18.14 47.49
CA ILE A 35 -9.83 19.03 47.71
C ILE A 35 -10.64 18.63 48.93
N ALA A 36 -10.81 17.35 49.21
CA ALA A 36 -11.48 16.84 50.42
C ALA A 36 -10.77 17.34 51.70
N PHE A 37 -9.44 17.43 51.67
CA PHE A 37 -8.65 17.95 52.81
C PHE A 37 -8.65 19.48 52.93
N VAL A 38 -8.86 20.23 51.80
CA VAL A 38 -8.71 21.69 51.78
C VAL A 38 -10.05 22.41 51.94
N ASN A 39 -11.13 21.95 51.31
CA ASN A 39 -12.45 22.64 51.40
C ASN A 39 -13.65 21.73 51.07
N PRO A 40 -14.48 21.36 52.05
CA PRO A 40 -15.63 20.46 51.86
C PRO A 40 -16.74 21.04 50.97
N LEU A 41 -16.84 22.35 50.76
CA LEU A 41 -17.84 22.98 49.88
C LEU A 41 -17.52 22.85 48.40
N VAL A 42 -16.23 22.83 48.04
CA VAL A 42 -15.75 22.65 46.66
C VAL A 42 -15.79 21.18 46.24
N TYR A 43 -15.90 20.28 47.18
CA TYR A 43 -15.86 18.84 46.93
C TYR A 43 -17.12 18.33 46.16
N MET A 44 -18.30 18.95 46.30
CA MET A 44 -19.52 18.49 45.61
C MET A 44 -19.47 18.53 44.07
N PRO A 45 -18.96 19.60 43.42
CA PRO A 45 -18.79 19.58 41.97
C PRO A 45 -17.88 18.48 41.48
N LEU A 46 -16.81 18.15 42.25
CA LEU A 46 -15.89 17.10 41.93
C LEU A 46 -16.51 15.69 42.06
N LYS A 47 -17.40 15.49 43.02
CA LYS A 47 -18.22 14.27 43.15
C LYS A 47 -19.04 14.01 41.89
N VAL A 48 -19.73 15.05 41.40
CA VAL A 48 -20.51 14.95 40.17
C VAL A 48 -19.62 14.65 38.96
N LEU A 49 -18.49 15.32 38.84
CA LEU A 49 -17.55 15.09 37.75
C LEU A 49 -17.01 13.63 37.75
N THR A 50 -16.66 13.14 38.95
CA THR A 50 -16.20 11.76 39.10
C THR A 50 -17.26 10.74 38.74
N ALA A 51 -18.53 10.98 39.17
CA ALA A 51 -19.65 10.12 38.79
C ALA A 51 -19.89 10.08 37.28
N VAL A 52 -19.76 11.22 36.60
CA VAL A 52 -19.83 11.29 35.14
C VAL A 52 -18.69 10.51 34.48
N PHE A 53 -17.45 10.66 34.96
CA PHE A 53 -16.33 9.91 34.45
C PHE A 53 -16.44 8.40 34.64
N VAL A 54 -16.91 7.95 35.84
CA VAL A 54 -17.18 6.53 36.10
C VAL A 54 -18.24 5.99 35.16
N PHE A 55 -19.35 6.74 34.98
CA PHE A 55 -20.42 6.37 34.06
C PHE A 55 -19.90 6.26 32.62
N LEU A 56 -19.10 7.22 32.15
CA LEU A 56 -18.49 7.18 30.80
C LEU A 56 -17.53 6.00 30.67
N THR A 57 -16.75 5.69 31.69
CA THR A 57 -15.84 4.55 31.70
C THR A 57 -16.60 3.23 31.60
N VAL A 58 -17.68 3.08 32.37
CA VAL A 58 -18.53 1.87 32.33
C VAL A 58 -19.24 1.77 30.97
N ALA A 59 -19.85 2.86 30.47
CA ALA A 59 -20.52 2.86 29.17
C ALA A 59 -19.57 2.54 28.02
N PHE A 60 -18.32 2.98 28.13
CA PHE A 60 -17.29 2.73 27.14
C PHE A 60 -16.77 1.27 27.20
N ASN A 61 -16.62 0.72 28.40
CA ASN A 61 -16.18 -0.66 28.59
C ASN A 61 -17.20 -1.70 28.12
N VAL A 62 -18.49 -1.37 28.10
CA VAL A 62 -19.54 -2.26 27.54
C VAL A 62 -19.39 -2.43 26.02
N HIS A 63 -18.72 -1.48 25.34
CA HIS A 63 -18.49 -1.52 23.89
C HIS A 63 -17.19 -2.23 23.49
N VAL A 64 -16.32 -2.56 24.44
CA VAL A 64 -14.99 -3.16 24.19
C VAL A 64 -15.00 -4.63 24.60
N GLU A 65 -14.49 -5.47 23.72
CA GLU A 65 -14.58 -6.94 23.79
C GLU A 65 -14.25 -7.66 25.09
N SER A 66 -14.89 -8.79 25.28
CA SER A 66 -14.85 -9.72 26.42
C SER A 66 -13.47 -10.31 26.81
N ARG A 67 -12.40 -10.02 26.07
CA ARG A 67 -11.06 -10.62 26.25
C ARG A 67 -10.23 -9.99 27.35
N MET A 68 -10.65 -8.84 27.83
CA MET A 68 -9.98 -8.07 28.87
C MET A 68 -10.70 -8.14 30.22
N LEU A 69 -11.53 -9.15 30.40
CA LEU A 69 -12.42 -9.26 31.56
C LEU A 69 -11.72 -9.00 32.91
N GLN A 70 -10.48 -9.45 33.08
CA GLN A 70 -9.76 -9.27 34.34
C GLN A 70 -9.32 -7.82 34.54
N ILE A 71 -8.88 -7.11 33.50
CA ILE A 71 -8.55 -5.68 33.58
C ILE A 71 -9.82 -4.86 33.81
N TYR A 72 -10.91 -5.22 33.13
CA TYR A 72 -12.19 -4.57 33.36
C TYR A 72 -12.73 -4.79 34.77
N MET A 73 -12.54 -5.98 35.32
CA MET A 73 -12.87 -6.24 36.73
C MET A 73 -12.05 -5.37 37.67
N LEU A 74 -10.74 -5.24 37.45
CA LEU A 74 -9.87 -4.35 38.23
C LEU A 74 -10.27 -2.87 38.08
N LEU A 75 -10.56 -2.44 36.87
CA LEU A 75 -11.08 -1.08 36.62
C LEU A 75 -12.46 -0.88 37.27
N GLY A 76 -13.33 -1.87 37.20
CA GLY A 76 -14.62 -1.84 37.89
C GLY A 76 -14.48 -1.72 39.41
N VAL A 77 -13.56 -2.43 40.03
CA VAL A 77 -13.25 -2.28 41.46
C VAL A 77 -12.71 -0.88 41.77
N LEU A 78 -11.86 -0.32 40.89
CA LEU A 78 -11.36 1.04 41.01
C LEU A 78 -12.53 2.04 40.96
N ASP A 79 -13.38 1.94 39.92
CA ASP A 79 -14.52 2.82 39.71
C ASP A 79 -15.49 2.79 40.86
N VAL A 80 -15.86 1.58 41.34
CA VAL A 80 -16.75 1.40 42.47
C VAL A 80 -16.16 1.97 43.78
N SER A 81 -14.84 1.71 44.02
CA SER A 81 -14.14 2.23 45.20
C SER A 81 -14.07 3.77 45.18
N MET A 82 -13.79 4.36 44.02
CA MET A 82 -13.76 5.81 43.84
C MET A 82 -15.16 6.40 44.02
N LEU A 83 -16.17 5.80 43.39
CA LEU A 83 -17.54 6.24 43.50
C LEU A 83 -18.04 6.21 44.96
N ALA A 84 -17.74 5.14 45.66
CA ALA A 84 -18.04 5.01 47.10
C ALA A 84 -17.34 6.10 47.92
N ALA A 85 -16.05 6.34 47.71
CA ALA A 85 -15.28 7.36 48.41
C ALA A 85 -15.77 8.79 48.15
N VAL A 86 -16.30 9.07 46.97
CA VAL A 86 -16.71 10.41 46.53
C VAL A 86 -18.17 10.70 46.86
N LEU A 87 -19.06 9.72 46.70
CA LEU A 87 -20.52 9.93 46.82
C LEU A 87 -21.07 9.65 48.22
N MET A 88 -20.43 8.79 48.98
CA MET A 88 -20.91 8.37 50.31
C MET A 88 -20.34 9.25 51.43
N PRO A 89 -21.13 9.65 52.42
CA PRO A 89 -20.69 10.42 53.59
C PRO A 89 -20.06 9.50 54.62
N PHE A 90 -18.97 8.81 54.25
CA PHE A 90 -18.29 7.91 55.16
C PHE A 90 -17.43 8.64 56.22
N PRO A 91 -17.22 8.05 57.41
CA PRO A 91 -16.15 8.48 58.32
C PRO A 91 -14.79 8.53 57.64
N ALA A 92 -13.91 9.44 58.03
CA ALA A 92 -12.62 9.66 57.38
C ALA A 92 -11.82 8.38 57.15
N GLY A 93 -11.81 7.46 58.12
CA GLY A 93 -11.09 6.16 58.01
C GLY A 93 -11.63 5.26 56.89
N LEU A 94 -12.97 5.26 56.67
CA LEU A 94 -13.59 4.45 55.62
C LEU A 94 -13.39 5.08 54.23
N THR A 95 -13.40 6.40 54.16
CA THR A 95 -13.06 7.14 52.92
C THR A 95 -11.63 6.83 52.50
N VAL A 96 -10.69 6.87 53.46
CA VAL A 96 -9.29 6.50 53.21
C VAL A 96 -9.18 5.06 52.71
N PHE A 97 -9.93 4.13 53.31
CA PHE A 97 -9.92 2.71 52.87
C PHE A 97 -10.37 2.58 51.41
N PHE A 98 -11.44 3.23 50.98
CA PHE A 98 -11.89 3.16 49.58
C PHE A 98 -10.90 3.80 48.61
N PHE A 99 -10.25 4.89 49.00
CA PHE A 99 -9.18 5.48 48.19
C PHE A 99 -7.97 4.57 48.05
N VAL A 100 -7.53 3.95 49.14
CA VAL A 100 -6.40 3.01 49.13
C VAL A 100 -6.75 1.79 48.27
N THR A 101 -7.96 1.25 48.40
CA THR A 101 -8.43 0.13 47.57
C THR A 101 -8.45 0.51 46.09
N GLY A 102 -8.96 1.68 45.73
CA GLY A 102 -8.94 2.20 44.37
C GLY A 102 -7.52 2.37 43.82
N ALA A 103 -6.60 2.95 44.64
CA ALA A 103 -5.21 3.13 44.25
C ALA A 103 -4.47 1.77 44.06
N LEU A 104 -4.76 0.77 44.91
CA LEU A 104 -4.22 -0.58 44.77
C LEU A 104 -4.76 -1.29 43.52
N ALA A 105 -6.06 -1.16 43.23
CA ALA A 105 -6.65 -1.71 42.03
C ALA A 105 -6.06 -1.07 40.75
N PHE A 106 -5.79 0.24 40.81
CA PHE A 106 -5.08 0.96 39.73
C PHE A 106 -3.66 0.42 39.55
N ALA A 107 -2.85 0.34 40.63
CA ALA A 107 -1.50 -0.16 40.56
C ALA A 107 -1.47 -1.61 40.02
N ALA A 108 -2.42 -2.44 40.47
CA ALA A 108 -2.54 -3.82 39.98
C ALA A 108 -2.89 -3.87 38.47
N SER A 109 -3.77 -2.98 37.99
CA SER A 109 -4.10 -2.91 36.55
C SER A 109 -2.93 -2.40 35.72
N LEU A 110 -2.15 -1.44 36.20
CA LEU A 110 -0.90 -1.01 35.56
C LEU A 110 0.15 -2.14 35.53
N ILE A 111 0.34 -2.83 36.62
CA ILE A 111 1.27 -3.97 36.69
C ILE A 111 0.81 -5.08 35.75
N ALA A 112 -0.48 -5.38 35.71
CA ALA A 112 -1.02 -6.38 34.78
C ALA A 112 -0.83 -5.97 33.31
N ALA A 113 -1.06 -4.69 32.97
CA ALA A 113 -0.81 -4.16 31.64
C ALA A 113 0.68 -4.20 31.28
N ALA A 114 1.56 -3.75 32.20
CA ALA A 114 3.00 -3.76 32.00
C ALA A 114 3.56 -5.18 31.90
N ALA A 115 3.20 -6.08 32.84
CA ALA A 115 3.61 -7.48 32.78
C ALA A 115 3.16 -8.15 31.49
N GLY A 116 1.96 -7.83 31.03
CA GLY A 116 1.48 -8.30 29.76
C GLY A 116 2.26 -7.77 28.57
N THR A 117 2.73 -6.54 28.64
CA THR A 117 3.54 -5.91 27.58
C THR A 117 4.93 -6.56 27.52
N PHE A 118 5.57 -6.78 28.67
CA PHE A 118 6.92 -7.34 28.75
C PHE A 118 6.96 -8.87 28.66
N ALA A 119 5.87 -9.57 29.01
CA ALA A 119 5.82 -11.03 29.01
C ALA A 119 5.39 -11.64 27.67
N LEU A 120 5.07 -10.84 26.69
CA LEU A 120 4.91 -11.37 25.33
C LEU A 120 6.28 -11.76 24.82
N PRO A 121 6.44 -13.00 24.31
CA PRO A 121 7.63 -13.30 23.54
C PRO A 121 7.72 -12.22 22.45
N LYS A 122 8.84 -11.52 22.39
CA LYS A 122 9.23 -10.74 21.21
C LYS A 122 8.98 -11.70 20.07
N GLY A 123 8.03 -11.37 19.20
CA GLY A 123 7.62 -12.31 18.18
C GLY A 123 8.87 -12.85 17.54
N THR A 124 9.09 -14.12 17.67
CA THR A 124 10.14 -14.81 16.98
C THR A 124 9.73 -14.76 15.52
N LEU A 125 10.13 -13.67 14.88
CA LEU A 125 10.14 -13.61 13.45
C LEU A 125 11.07 -14.72 13.03
N TYR A 126 10.51 -15.77 12.46
CA TYR A 126 11.33 -16.78 11.85
C TYR A 126 12.22 -16.09 10.82
N HIS A 127 13.48 -16.45 10.86
CA HIS A 127 14.45 -15.93 9.93
C HIS A 127 14.02 -16.35 8.52
N TYR A 128 13.34 -15.45 7.84
CA TYR A 128 13.17 -15.58 6.42
C TYR A 128 14.53 -15.55 5.76
N PRO A 129 14.72 -16.28 4.68
CA PRO A 129 15.93 -16.19 3.91
C PRO A 129 16.18 -14.75 3.53
N GLU A 130 17.11 -14.10 4.22
CA GLU A 130 17.50 -12.72 3.87
C GLU A 130 18.02 -12.63 2.44
N ALA A 131 18.54 -13.73 1.89
CA ALA A 131 19.07 -13.79 0.55
C ALA A 131 18.04 -13.38 -0.51
N ASP A 132 16.79 -13.86 -0.39
CA ASP A 132 15.75 -13.57 -1.39
C ASP A 132 15.33 -12.11 -1.37
N ARG A 133 15.20 -11.54 -0.16
CA ARG A 133 14.86 -10.13 -0.02
C ARG A 133 15.98 -9.22 -0.47
N LYS A 134 17.25 -9.61 -0.28
CA LYS A 134 18.39 -8.87 -0.81
C LYS A 134 18.34 -8.78 -2.32
N ASN A 135 17.98 -9.84 -3.02
CA ASN A 135 17.90 -9.83 -4.48
C ASN A 135 16.88 -8.80 -5.00
N ILE A 136 15.77 -8.62 -4.33
CA ILE A 136 14.72 -7.66 -4.72
C ILE A 136 15.07 -6.24 -4.27
N PHE A 137 15.49 -6.09 -3.01
CA PHE A 137 15.47 -4.80 -2.33
C PHE A 137 16.83 -4.14 -2.15
N SER A 138 17.97 -4.80 -2.45
CA SER A 138 19.29 -4.21 -2.25
C SER A 138 19.92 -3.65 -3.52
N GLY A 139 20.79 -2.67 -3.33
CA GLY A 139 21.64 -2.12 -4.40
C GLY A 139 20.88 -1.36 -5.48
N ARG A 140 19.67 -0.87 -5.19
CA ARG A 140 18.81 -0.14 -6.11
C ARG A 140 18.87 1.36 -5.86
N SER A 141 18.69 2.14 -6.91
CA SER A 141 18.26 3.54 -6.83
C SER A 141 16.76 3.59 -7.08
N VAL A 142 15.98 3.82 -6.02
CA VAL A 142 14.53 3.67 -6.05
C VAL A 142 13.83 5.01 -5.83
N MET A 143 12.85 5.31 -6.66
CA MET A 143 12.06 6.52 -6.55
C MET A 143 10.57 6.20 -6.45
N PHE A 144 9.93 6.76 -5.43
CA PHE A 144 8.50 6.61 -5.16
C PHE A 144 7.79 7.92 -5.45
N PHE A 145 6.88 7.92 -6.42
CA PHE A 145 6.06 9.09 -6.74
C PHE A 145 4.70 8.95 -6.06
N ALA A 146 4.39 9.87 -5.15
CA ALA A 146 3.12 9.97 -4.45
C ALA A 146 2.42 11.29 -4.79
N PRO A 147 1.08 11.29 -4.96
CA PRO A 147 0.35 12.53 -5.22
C PRO A 147 0.34 13.47 -4.02
N HIS A 148 -0.02 12.99 -2.84
CA HIS A 148 -0.08 13.77 -1.61
C HIS A 148 0.78 13.13 -0.51
N GLU A 149 1.02 13.89 0.54
CA GLU A 149 1.70 13.44 1.75
C GLU A 149 0.74 12.58 2.58
N ASP A 150 0.97 11.33 2.66
CA ASP A 150 0.36 10.12 3.22
C ASP A 150 0.16 9.00 2.18
N ASP A 151 0.04 9.33 0.89
CA ASP A 151 -0.14 8.33 -0.16
C ASP A 151 1.08 7.44 -0.36
N GLU A 152 2.29 7.92 -0.04
CA GLU A 152 3.48 7.06 -0.11
C GLU A 152 3.39 5.88 0.85
N ILE A 153 2.70 6.05 1.98
CA ILE A 153 2.46 4.95 2.91
C ILE A 153 1.31 4.09 2.43
N ASN A 154 0.23 4.71 1.98
CA ASN A 154 -0.92 3.99 1.46
C ASN A 154 -0.51 3.07 0.30
N LEU A 155 0.23 3.59 -0.66
CA LEU A 155 0.68 2.85 -1.85
C LEU A 155 1.84 1.90 -1.57
N TYR A 156 2.87 2.36 -0.84
CA TYR A 156 4.18 1.74 -0.82
C TYR A 156 4.63 1.34 0.58
N GLY A 157 3.82 1.56 1.61
CA GLY A 157 4.14 1.19 2.98
C GLY A 157 4.52 -0.29 3.10
N GLY A 158 5.62 -0.59 3.77
CA GLY A 158 6.23 -1.91 3.81
C GLY A 158 7.20 -2.18 2.65
N VAL A 159 6.96 -1.64 1.43
CA VAL A 159 7.91 -1.72 0.31
C VAL A 159 9.06 -0.72 0.51
N ILE A 160 8.74 0.54 0.80
CA ILE A 160 9.74 1.56 1.18
C ILE A 160 10.63 1.04 2.32
N GLU A 161 10.00 0.50 3.37
CA GLU A 161 10.67 -0.05 4.54
C GLU A 161 11.71 -1.10 4.17
N GLN A 162 11.39 -1.99 3.23
CA GLN A 162 12.30 -3.03 2.79
C GLN A 162 13.46 -2.48 1.94
N TYR A 163 13.21 -1.59 1.00
CA TYR A 163 14.30 -0.96 0.22
C TYR A 163 15.29 -0.21 1.12
N VAL A 164 14.80 0.53 2.11
CA VAL A 164 15.66 1.22 3.09
C VAL A 164 16.44 0.22 3.93
N LYS A 165 15.77 -0.81 4.46
CA LYS A 165 16.39 -1.83 5.29
C LYS A 165 17.54 -2.55 4.59
N TYR A 166 17.39 -2.84 3.31
CA TYR A 166 18.41 -3.54 2.50
C TYR A 166 19.40 -2.60 1.81
N GLY A 167 19.43 -1.32 2.19
CA GLY A 167 20.47 -0.37 1.82
C GLY A 167 20.37 0.20 0.40
N SER A 168 19.18 0.23 -0.17
CA SER A 168 18.93 0.94 -1.44
C SER A 168 18.92 2.46 -1.23
N ASP A 169 19.27 3.21 -2.28
CA ASP A 169 19.14 4.66 -2.31
C ASP A 169 17.69 5.03 -2.62
N VAL A 170 16.95 5.39 -1.59
CA VAL A 170 15.50 5.62 -1.67
C VAL A 170 15.19 7.11 -1.71
N ARG A 171 14.33 7.52 -2.66
CA ARG A 171 13.77 8.87 -2.75
C ARG A 171 12.26 8.83 -2.82
N ILE A 172 11.61 9.79 -2.15
CA ILE A 172 10.17 10.01 -2.23
C ILE A 172 9.95 11.36 -2.92
N VAL A 173 9.04 11.40 -3.89
CA VAL A 173 8.65 12.59 -4.64
C VAL A 173 7.16 12.82 -4.48
N PHE A 174 6.80 13.92 -3.82
CA PHE A 174 5.42 14.37 -3.72
C PHE A 174 5.12 15.36 -4.85
N SER A 175 4.04 15.12 -5.60
CA SER A 175 3.68 15.98 -6.72
C SER A 175 2.95 17.24 -6.29
N THR A 176 2.08 17.13 -5.30
CA THR A 176 1.37 18.27 -4.68
C THR A 176 1.73 18.42 -3.21
N ASN A 177 1.31 19.51 -2.60
CA ASN A 177 1.61 19.83 -1.21
C ASN A 177 0.43 19.52 -0.25
N GLY A 178 -0.58 18.79 -0.69
CA GLY A 178 -1.71 18.40 0.14
C GLY A 178 -2.47 19.59 0.74
N ASP A 179 -2.64 20.69 0.01
CA ASP A 179 -3.02 21.99 0.56
C ASP A 179 -4.47 22.41 0.31
N PHE A 180 -5.31 21.52 -0.21
CA PHE A 180 -6.72 21.83 -0.50
C PHE A 180 -7.47 22.47 0.69
N TYR A 181 -7.20 22.01 1.89
CA TYR A 181 -7.75 22.56 3.13
C TYR A 181 -6.82 23.56 3.84
N GLY A 182 -5.82 24.10 3.15
CA GLY A 182 -4.84 25.03 3.74
C GLY A 182 -3.82 24.36 4.67
N LEU A 183 -3.68 23.05 4.64
CA LEU A 183 -2.81 22.26 5.51
C LEU A 183 -1.42 21.95 4.91
N GLY A 184 -1.11 22.40 3.70
CA GLY A 184 0.09 22.00 2.96
C GLY A 184 1.40 22.12 3.74
N LYS A 185 1.63 23.25 4.44
CA LYS A 185 2.83 23.41 5.27
C LYS A 185 2.91 22.42 6.44
N LEU A 186 1.76 22.01 6.98
CA LEU A 186 1.68 20.98 8.02
C LEU A 186 2.00 19.61 7.42
N ARG A 187 1.39 19.28 6.29
CA ARG A 187 1.58 17.98 5.60
C ARG A 187 3.02 17.79 5.15
N ILE A 188 3.66 18.82 4.57
CA ILE A 188 5.10 18.80 4.26
C ILE A 188 5.94 18.45 5.50
N ARG A 189 5.61 19.01 6.67
CA ARG A 189 6.32 18.69 7.92
C ARG A 189 6.06 17.24 8.35
N GLU A 190 4.82 16.78 8.28
CA GLU A 190 4.45 15.40 8.60
C GLU A 190 5.19 14.42 7.68
N ALA A 191 5.25 14.68 6.37
CA ALA A 191 5.99 13.88 5.41
C ALA A 191 7.49 13.79 5.71
N LEU A 192 8.12 14.88 6.15
CA LEU A 192 9.53 14.87 6.54
C LEU A 192 9.77 14.00 7.80
N HIS A 193 8.85 14.02 8.76
CA HIS A 193 8.94 13.15 9.95
C HIS A 193 8.63 11.70 9.61
N ALA A 194 7.67 11.46 8.72
CA ALA A 194 7.37 10.12 8.23
C ALA A 194 8.58 9.50 7.52
N ALA A 195 9.24 10.26 6.66
CA ALA A 195 10.47 9.83 6.00
C ALA A 195 11.61 9.52 7.00
N GLU A 196 11.74 10.34 8.04
CA GLU A 196 12.70 10.09 9.13
C GLU A 196 12.38 8.77 9.86
N SER A 197 11.11 8.43 10.04
CA SER A 197 10.67 7.15 10.62
C SER A 197 11.08 5.94 9.77
N TYR A 198 11.21 6.09 8.47
CA TYR A 198 11.79 5.10 7.56
C TYR A 198 13.33 5.07 7.58
N GLY A 199 13.98 6.09 8.11
CA GLY A 199 15.43 6.29 7.99
C GLY A 199 15.84 6.94 6.67
N ILE A 200 14.92 7.59 5.96
CA ILE A 200 15.20 8.32 4.72
C ILE A 200 15.68 9.73 5.09
N PRO A 201 16.86 10.16 4.60
CA PRO A 201 17.36 11.49 4.87
C PRO A 201 16.47 12.56 4.20
N LYS A 202 16.35 13.72 4.84
CA LYS A 202 15.45 14.78 4.38
C LYS A 202 15.76 15.25 2.95
N GLU A 203 17.02 15.22 2.52
CA GLU A 203 17.44 15.55 1.16
C GLU A 203 16.84 14.61 0.09
N ASN A 204 16.50 13.39 0.46
CA ASN A 204 15.88 12.41 -0.42
C ASN A 204 14.33 12.50 -0.45
N VAL A 205 13.75 13.42 0.31
CA VAL A 205 12.32 13.77 0.22
C VAL A 205 12.18 14.99 -0.65
N LEU A 206 11.55 14.86 -1.79
CA LEU A 206 11.42 15.88 -2.82
C LEU A 206 9.96 16.31 -2.95
N PHE A 207 9.72 17.61 -2.99
CA PHE A 207 8.39 18.17 -3.25
C PHE A 207 8.45 18.89 -4.60
N LEU A 208 7.60 18.52 -5.56
CA LEU A 208 7.46 19.30 -6.79
C LEU A 208 6.86 20.67 -6.46
N GLY A 209 6.08 20.75 -5.39
CA GLY A 209 5.62 21.99 -4.80
C GLY A 209 4.37 22.59 -5.43
N PHE A 210 3.66 21.82 -6.26
CA PHE A 210 2.36 22.22 -6.79
C PHE A 210 1.28 22.10 -5.72
N SER A 211 0.20 22.86 -5.88
CA SER A 211 -0.99 22.74 -5.01
C SER A 211 -1.90 21.62 -5.47
N ASP A 212 -2.83 21.23 -4.60
CA ASP A 212 -3.87 20.27 -4.91
C ASP A 212 -4.91 20.84 -5.86
N SER A 213 -5.47 19.98 -6.71
CA SER A 213 -6.66 20.25 -7.52
C SER A 213 -6.60 21.55 -8.33
N ILE A 214 -5.42 21.86 -8.89
CA ILE A 214 -5.25 23.05 -9.74
C ILE A 214 -6.09 22.89 -10.98
N ALA A 215 -7.01 23.83 -11.22
CA ALA A 215 -7.89 23.85 -12.38
C ALA A 215 -7.99 25.24 -12.98
N ASP A 216 -8.41 25.30 -14.25
CA ASP A 216 -8.71 26.54 -14.91
C ASP A 216 -10.12 27.06 -14.56
N GLU A 217 -10.49 28.24 -15.08
CA GLU A 217 -11.80 28.87 -14.87
C GLU A 217 -12.98 28.07 -15.45
N LYS A 218 -12.71 27.08 -16.30
CA LYS A 218 -13.72 26.14 -16.83
C LYS A 218 -13.81 24.86 -16.01
N GLY A 219 -13.01 24.75 -14.94
CA GLY A 219 -12.89 23.59 -14.09
C GLY A 219 -12.10 22.43 -14.72
N LEU A 220 -11.28 22.71 -15.74
CA LEU A 220 -10.38 21.70 -16.28
C LEU A 220 -9.11 21.63 -15.42
N HIS A 221 -8.76 20.43 -14.99
CA HIS A 221 -7.52 20.21 -14.25
C HIS A 221 -6.29 20.68 -15.05
N ILE A 222 -5.22 21.09 -14.34
CA ILE A 222 -3.96 21.57 -14.94
C ILE A 222 -3.42 20.63 -16.03
N TYR A 223 -3.62 19.32 -15.93
CA TYR A 223 -3.23 18.36 -16.96
C TYR A 223 -3.92 18.61 -18.30
N ASN A 224 -5.18 19.04 -18.29
CA ASN A 224 -5.99 19.30 -19.47
C ASN A 224 -6.00 20.80 -19.87
N ALA A 225 -5.30 21.66 -19.13
CA ALA A 225 -5.23 23.08 -19.40
C ALA A 225 -4.28 23.42 -20.57
N GLU A 226 -4.32 24.66 -21.02
CA GLU A 226 -3.38 25.18 -22.01
C GLU A 226 -1.95 25.19 -21.46
N GLU A 227 -0.98 24.84 -22.30
CA GLU A 227 0.43 24.56 -21.94
C GLU A 227 1.08 25.63 -21.03
N ASP A 228 0.94 26.89 -21.39
CA ASP A 228 1.64 28.02 -20.74
C ASP A 228 0.71 28.90 -19.92
N LYS A 229 -0.58 28.56 -19.80
CA LYS A 229 -1.54 29.30 -19.00
C LYS A 229 -1.20 29.16 -17.52
N VAL A 230 -0.97 30.29 -16.85
CA VAL A 230 -0.75 30.31 -15.40
C VAL A 230 -2.10 30.15 -14.70
N LEU A 231 -2.19 29.16 -13.82
CA LEU A 231 -3.37 28.85 -13.04
C LEU A 231 -3.17 29.23 -11.56
N THR A 232 -4.28 29.40 -10.87
CA THR A 232 -4.31 29.63 -9.43
C THR A 232 -5.05 28.49 -8.77
N SER A 233 -4.44 27.92 -7.71
CA SER A 233 -5.03 26.80 -6.97
C SER A 233 -6.19 27.24 -6.06
N PRO A 234 -7.01 26.31 -5.58
CA PRO A 234 -8.01 26.60 -4.55
C PRO A 234 -7.43 27.21 -3.27
N ALA A 235 -6.17 26.88 -2.94
CA ALA A 235 -5.46 27.44 -1.81
C ALA A 235 -4.90 28.88 -2.06
N GLY A 236 -5.07 29.42 -3.28
CA GLY A 236 -4.68 30.79 -3.66
C GLY A 236 -3.23 30.93 -4.12
N TYR A 237 -2.49 29.85 -4.37
CA TYR A 237 -1.15 29.88 -4.93
C TYR A 237 -1.19 29.80 -6.46
N SER A 238 -0.21 30.43 -7.12
CA SER A 238 -0.01 30.35 -8.58
C SER A 238 1.41 29.97 -8.97
N GLU A 239 2.24 29.68 -7.97
CA GLU A 239 3.62 29.20 -8.15
C GLU A 239 3.97 28.15 -7.09
N THR A 240 4.95 27.31 -7.42
CA THR A 240 5.42 26.25 -6.53
C THR A 240 6.00 26.82 -5.25
N TYR A 241 5.71 26.17 -4.14
CA TYR A 241 6.19 26.57 -2.83
C TYR A 241 6.65 25.39 -1.99
N GLY A 242 7.45 25.69 -0.97
CA GLY A 242 7.90 24.72 0.02
C GLY A 242 7.69 25.23 1.44
N ALA A 243 8.02 24.40 2.41
CA ALA A 243 7.91 24.71 3.83
C ALA A 243 8.95 23.95 4.66
N CYS A 244 9.10 24.30 5.93
CA CYS A 244 9.97 23.58 6.89
C CYS A 244 11.44 23.44 6.45
N GLY A 245 11.95 24.45 5.73
CA GLY A 245 13.32 24.44 5.19
C GLY A 245 13.50 23.59 3.92
N LYS A 246 12.40 23.13 3.33
CA LYS A 246 12.41 22.48 2.00
C LYS A 246 11.90 23.47 0.97
N GLU A 247 12.69 23.68 -0.07
CA GLU A 247 12.28 24.40 -1.26
C GLU A 247 11.59 23.42 -2.24
N PRO A 248 10.69 23.90 -3.11
CA PRO A 248 10.16 23.09 -4.16
C PRO A 248 11.29 22.67 -5.10
N PHE A 249 11.17 21.48 -5.72
CA PHE A 249 12.20 20.98 -6.64
C PHE A 249 12.54 21.96 -7.76
N MET A 250 11.53 22.68 -8.22
CA MET A 250 11.67 23.83 -9.13
C MET A 250 10.79 24.99 -8.66
N LYS A 251 11.33 26.21 -8.64
CA LYS A 251 10.52 27.44 -8.50
C LYS A 251 9.94 27.80 -9.86
N CYS A 252 8.63 27.69 -10.03
CA CYS A 252 7.96 28.00 -11.27
C CYS A 252 6.46 28.27 -11.04
N SER A 253 5.83 28.97 -12.00
CA SER A 253 4.39 29.17 -12.02
C SER A 253 3.63 27.87 -12.33
N PHE A 254 2.38 27.80 -11.87
CA PHE A 254 1.52 26.67 -12.13
C PHE A 254 1.03 26.69 -13.59
N THR A 255 1.82 26.08 -14.45
CA THR A 255 1.45 25.80 -15.85
C THR A 255 1.57 24.30 -16.12
N ARG A 256 0.82 23.80 -17.08
CA ARG A 256 0.92 22.41 -17.53
C ARG A 256 2.36 22.05 -17.91
N ARG A 257 3.00 22.91 -18.69
CA ARG A 257 4.39 22.73 -19.11
C ARG A 257 5.37 22.64 -17.95
N ASN A 258 5.25 23.48 -16.96
CA ASN A 258 6.13 23.45 -15.79
C ASN A 258 5.92 22.21 -14.93
N TYR A 259 4.65 21.76 -14.82
CA TYR A 259 4.35 20.54 -14.10
C TYR A 259 5.01 19.32 -14.78
N LEU A 260 4.82 19.17 -16.10
CA LEU A 260 5.48 18.13 -16.89
C LEU A 260 7.01 18.21 -16.76
N ASN A 261 7.59 19.40 -16.94
CA ASN A 261 9.02 19.62 -16.84
C ASN A 261 9.60 19.25 -15.46
N SER A 262 8.82 19.37 -14.39
CA SER A 262 9.24 18.97 -13.05
C SER A 262 9.46 17.47 -12.96
N PHE A 263 8.57 16.66 -13.55
CA PHE A 263 8.77 15.20 -13.64
C PHE A 263 9.98 14.85 -14.51
N VAL A 264 10.08 15.45 -15.69
CA VAL A 264 11.23 15.17 -16.58
C VAL A 264 12.54 15.44 -15.84
N LYS A 265 12.68 16.62 -15.22
CA LYS A 265 13.92 17.00 -14.57
C LYS A 265 14.24 16.16 -13.33
N VAL A 266 13.27 15.75 -12.54
CA VAL A 266 13.53 14.91 -11.36
C VAL A 266 14.00 13.52 -11.78
N ILE A 267 13.37 12.93 -12.80
CA ILE A 267 13.77 11.63 -13.33
C ILE A 267 15.17 11.70 -13.97
N GLU A 268 15.43 12.70 -14.80
CA GLU A 268 16.75 12.89 -15.45
C GLU A 268 17.89 13.15 -14.44
N ARG A 269 17.61 13.91 -13.40
CA ARG A 269 18.62 14.24 -12.38
C ARG A 269 19.07 13.03 -11.59
N TYR A 270 18.15 12.17 -11.19
CA TYR A 270 18.44 11.04 -10.30
C TYR A 270 18.54 9.70 -11.01
N ARG A 271 17.96 9.56 -12.20
CA ARG A 271 17.98 8.36 -13.03
C ARG A 271 17.77 7.06 -12.25
N PRO A 272 16.66 6.95 -11.50
CA PRO A 272 16.40 5.75 -10.72
C PRO A 272 16.31 4.51 -11.62
N ASP A 273 16.84 3.40 -11.14
CA ASP A 273 16.70 2.11 -11.84
C ASP A 273 15.36 1.43 -11.55
N THR A 274 14.68 1.85 -10.48
CA THR A 274 13.36 1.35 -10.09
C THR A 274 12.46 2.52 -9.71
N ILE A 275 11.27 2.55 -10.27
CA ILE A 275 10.28 3.61 -10.04
C ILE A 275 8.95 2.99 -9.62
N PHE A 276 8.39 3.49 -8.55
CA PHE A 276 7.02 3.24 -8.15
C PHE A 276 6.20 4.51 -8.38
N CYS A 277 5.03 4.37 -8.98
CA CYS A 277 4.18 5.50 -9.29
C CYS A 277 2.71 5.15 -9.06
N CYS A 278 1.97 6.06 -8.42
CA CYS A 278 0.52 5.98 -8.37
C CYS A 278 -0.04 5.89 -9.78
N ASP A 279 -1.04 5.05 -9.97
CA ASP A 279 -1.73 4.95 -11.25
C ASP A 279 -3.07 5.67 -11.22
N TYR A 280 -3.77 5.61 -12.32
CA TYR A 280 -5.01 6.28 -12.62
C TYR A 280 -6.16 5.71 -11.76
N ASP A 281 -6.42 6.32 -10.61
CA ASP A 281 -7.50 5.96 -9.70
C ASP A 281 -8.57 7.06 -9.58
N ALA A 282 -9.46 6.96 -8.59
CA ALA A 282 -10.62 7.85 -8.47
C ALA A 282 -10.27 9.31 -8.11
N HIS A 283 -9.04 9.63 -7.63
CA HIS A 283 -8.69 10.99 -7.23
C HIS A 283 -8.06 11.78 -8.38
N ALA A 284 -8.45 13.04 -8.56
CA ALA A 284 -7.98 13.89 -9.66
C ALA A 284 -6.46 14.05 -9.70
N ASP A 285 -5.81 14.33 -8.56
CA ASP A 285 -4.36 14.53 -8.50
C ASP A 285 -3.58 13.21 -8.68
N HIS A 286 -4.17 12.05 -8.31
CA HIS A 286 -3.60 10.73 -8.60
C HIS A 286 -3.58 10.46 -10.10
N ARG A 287 -4.70 10.74 -10.79
CA ARG A 287 -4.80 10.64 -12.24
C ARG A 287 -3.79 11.56 -12.92
N ALA A 288 -3.71 12.81 -12.47
CA ALA A 288 -2.77 13.79 -13.02
C ALA A 288 -1.32 13.36 -12.84
N LEU A 289 -0.95 12.88 -11.64
CA LEU A 289 0.39 12.35 -11.39
C LEU A 289 0.71 11.21 -12.35
N SER A 290 -0.19 10.23 -12.49
CA SER A 290 0.00 9.11 -13.42
C SER A 290 0.27 9.58 -14.84
N LEU A 291 -0.57 10.48 -15.35
CA LEU A 291 -0.51 10.95 -16.72
C LEU A 291 0.73 11.81 -17.00
N PHE A 292 1.07 12.76 -16.11
CA PHE A 292 2.29 13.56 -16.22
C PHE A 292 3.55 12.70 -16.14
N PHE A 293 3.57 11.73 -15.23
CA PHE A 293 4.67 10.78 -15.11
C PHE A 293 4.88 9.98 -16.41
N GLU A 294 3.81 9.44 -16.99
CA GLU A 294 3.88 8.66 -18.21
C GLU A 294 4.33 9.50 -19.42
N GLU A 295 3.84 10.73 -19.51
CA GLU A 295 4.27 11.68 -20.56
C GLU A 295 5.75 12.03 -20.39
N ALA A 296 6.18 12.36 -19.18
CA ALA A 296 7.59 12.67 -18.89
C ALA A 296 8.51 11.51 -19.19
N LEU A 297 8.14 10.31 -18.75
CA LEU A 297 8.93 9.12 -19.00
C LEU A 297 8.96 8.76 -20.50
N SER A 298 7.84 8.93 -21.21
CA SER A 298 7.79 8.77 -22.66
C SER A 298 8.81 9.64 -23.39
N ASP A 299 8.91 10.91 -23.00
CA ASP A 299 9.87 11.86 -23.58
C ASP A 299 11.32 11.46 -23.28
N ILE A 300 11.58 10.98 -22.08
CA ILE A 300 12.92 10.50 -21.68
C ILE A 300 13.31 9.25 -22.47
N LEU A 301 12.42 8.24 -22.53
CA LEU A 301 12.70 6.97 -23.23
C LEU A 301 12.91 7.18 -24.75
N LYS A 302 12.21 8.12 -25.36
CA LYS A 302 12.42 8.48 -26.79
C LYS A 302 13.79 9.14 -27.00
N ARG A 303 14.29 9.92 -26.05
CA ARG A 303 15.60 10.59 -26.15
C ARG A 303 16.76 9.70 -25.73
N ASP A 304 16.51 8.78 -24.79
CA ASP A 304 17.51 7.88 -24.23
C ASP A 304 17.00 6.42 -24.18
N PRO A 305 17.12 5.67 -25.28
CA PRO A 305 16.64 4.28 -25.33
C PRO A 305 17.47 3.31 -24.48
N PHE A 306 18.60 3.76 -23.90
CA PHE A 306 19.42 2.96 -22.99
C PHE A 306 18.95 3.06 -21.53
N TYR A 307 18.14 4.03 -21.20
CA TYR A 307 17.51 4.14 -19.91
C TYR A 307 16.29 3.21 -19.82
N LYS A 308 16.38 2.16 -19.03
CA LYS A 308 15.36 1.10 -18.94
C LYS A 308 14.99 0.83 -17.47
N PRO A 309 14.39 1.79 -16.77
CA PRO A 309 14.00 1.59 -15.37
C PRO A 309 12.88 0.55 -15.27
N LEU A 310 12.83 -0.17 -14.15
CA LEU A 310 11.64 -0.93 -13.77
C LEU A 310 10.57 0.04 -13.28
N VAL A 311 9.37 -0.02 -13.84
CA VAL A 311 8.26 0.85 -13.45
C VAL A 311 7.12 0.02 -12.89
N PHE A 312 6.79 0.26 -11.62
CA PHE A 312 5.69 -0.38 -10.92
C PHE A 312 4.56 0.63 -10.72
N LYS A 313 3.38 0.32 -11.26
CA LYS A 313 2.17 1.14 -11.13
C LYS A 313 1.22 0.50 -10.13
N GLY A 314 0.64 1.30 -9.23
CA GLY A 314 -0.30 0.82 -8.21
C GLY A 314 -1.40 1.84 -7.90
N PHE A 315 -2.45 1.41 -7.23
CA PHE A 315 -3.64 2.23 -6.95
C PHE A 315 -3.74 2.53 -5.45
N ALA A 316 -3.90 3.79 -5.08
CA ALA A 316 -3.97 4.20 -3.69
C ALA A 316 -5.22 3.66 -2.99
N TYR A 317 -6.37 3.68 -3.66
CA TYR A 317 -7.64 3.33 -3.03
C TYR A 317 -8.06 1.88 -3.26
N SER A 318 -7.68 1.25 -4.37
CA SER A 318 -8.16 -0.10 -4.68
C SER A 318 -7.27 -1.23 -4.20
N THR A 319 -5.98 -1.00 -3.99
CA THR A 319 -5.04 -2.05 -3.57
C THR A 319 -4.30 -1.80 -2.27
N ALA A 320 -4.46 -0.61 -1.67
CA ALA A 320 -3.72 -0.24 -0.48
C ALA A 320 -4.35 -0.75 0.83
N TRP A 321 -5.70 -0.80 0.90
CA TRP A 321 -6.42 -0.96 2.16
C TRP A 321 -7.13 -2.29 2.33
N ASP A 322 -7.04 -3.18 1.35
CA ASP A 322 -7.78 -4.45 1.34
C ASP A 322 -7.13 -5.58 2.14
N GLY A 323 -6.12 -5.28 2.93
CA GLY A 323 -5.56 -6.24 3.88
C GLY A 323 -6.55 -6.58 5.00
N LYS A 324 -6.27 -7.68 5.73
CA LYS A 324 -7.07 -8.03 6.90
C LYS A 324 -7.00 -6.92 7.93
N GLU A 325 -8.13 -6.44 8.38
CA GLU A 325 -8.21 -5.41 9.41
C GLU A 325 -7.74 -5.89 10.79
N ASP A 326 -7.71 -7.19 11.02
CA ASP A 326 -7.14 -7.78 12.22
C ASP A 326 -5.63 -7.93 12.07
N TYR A 327 -4.87 -6.98 12.57
CA TYR A 327 -3.39 -7.03 12.62
C TYR A 327 -2.86 -8.32 13.23
N TYR A 328 -3.63 -8.96 14.09
CA TYR A 328 -3.27 -10.16 14.79
C TYR A 328 -3.90 -11.42 14.19
N SER A 329 -4.18 -11.38 12.91
CA SER A 329 -4.63 -12.56 12.17
C SER A 329 -3.73 -13.76 12.45
N LEU A 330 -4.34 -14.92 12.66
CA LEU A 330 -3.59 -16.12 13.07
C LEU A 330 -2.69 -16.65 11.97
N ASN A 331 -3.15 -16.64 10.75
CA ASN A 331 -2.34 -17.04 9.60
C ASN A 331 -1.98 -15.80 8.80
N ALA A 332 -1.06 -15.11 9.33
CA ALA A 332 -0.31 -13.97 8.84
C ALA A 332 -0.84 -13.16 7.66
N PRO A 333 -0.09 -12.24 7.09
CA PRO A 333 -0.67 -11.18 6.28
C PRO A 333 -1.50 -11.71 5.12
N SER A 334 -2.64 -11.10 4.92
CA SER A 334 -3.52 -11.43 3.80
C SER A 334 -2.91 -10.96 2.50
N THR A 335 -3.33 -11.60 1.43
CA THR A 335 -3.04 -11.19 0.08
C THR A 335 -4.33 -10.79 -0.62
N HIS A 336 -4.20 -9.97 -1.65
CA HIS A 336 -5.32 -9.61 -2.51
C HIS A 336 -5.59 -10.75 -3.50
N LEU A 337 -6.47 -11.66 -3.12
CA LEU A 337 -6.84 -12.78 -3.98
C LEU A 337 -7.83 -12.40 -5.07
N LYS A 338 -8.80 -11.59 -4.70
CA LYS A 338 -9.86 -11.16 -5.60
C LYS A 338 -9.54 -9.79 -6.16
N GLU A 339 -9.84 -9.61 -7.42
CA GLU A 339 -9.85 -8.29 -8.03
C GLU A 339 -10.85 -7.39 -7.30
N PRO A 340 -10.42 -6.22 -6.83
CA PRO A 340 -11.31 -5.25 -6.19
C PRO A 340 -12.43 -4.85 -7.16
N SER A 341 -13.70 -4.94 -6.72
CA SER A 341 -14.86 -4.75 -7.61
C SER A 341 -15.12 -3.31 -8.00
N ASP A 342 -14.71 -2.35 -7.17
CA ASP A 342 -15.26 -0.99 -7.25
C ASP A 342 -14.30 0.05 -7.81
N HIS A 343 -12.99 -0.17 -7.76
CA HIS A 343 -11.99 0.85 -8.09
C HIS A 343 -11.14 0.55 -9.33
N MET A 344 -11.14 -0.71 -9.81
CA MET A 344 -10.43 -1.09 -11.04
C MET A 344 -11.22 -0.75 -12.32
N ARG A 345 -12.43 -0.21 -12.21
CA ARG A 345 -13.29 0.13 -13.35
C ARG A 345 -12.67 1.15 -14.31
N GLU A 346 -11.77 1.98 -13.81
CA GLU A 346 -11.14 3.05 -14.57
C GLU A 346 -9.83 2.61 -15.22
N THR A 347 -9.35 1.40 -14.91
CA THR A 347 -8.05 0.90 -15.36
C THR A 347 -8.14 -0.53 -15.89
N ASN A 348 -9.03 -0.75 -16.82
CA ASN A 348 -9.15 -2.05 -17.53
C ASN A 348 -7.89 -2.43 -18.34
N PHE A 349 -6.80 -1.68 -18.21
CA PHE A 349 -5.54 -1.94 -18.90
C PHE A 349 -4.76 -3.11 -18.32
N TYR A 350 -5.00 -3.43 -17.04
CA TYR A 350 -4.25 -4.46 -16.33
C TYR A 350 -5.08 -5.70 -16.06
N GLU A 351 -4.47 -6.86 -16.27
CA GLU A 351 -5.06 -8.12 -15.86
C GLU A 351 -4.66 -8.43 -14.41
N TRP A 352 -5.65 -8.69 -13.55
CA TRP A 352 -5.41 -9.02 -12.15
C TRP A 352 -4.42 -10.17 -11.95
N LYS A 353 -4.48 -11.19 -12.81
CA LYS A 353 -3.55 -12.34 -12.76
C LYS A 353 -2.08 -11.98 -13.04
N LYS A 354 -1.82 -10.84 -13.71
CA LYS A 354 -0.46 -10.36 -14.02
C LYS A 354 0.10 -9.41 -12.98
N ARG A 355 -0.60 -9.19 -11.86
CA ARG A 355 -0.09 -8.35 -10.78
C ARG A 355 1.19 -8.88 -10.20
N VAL A 356 2.07 -7.99 -9.83
CA VAL A 356 3.29 -8.26 -9.06
C VAL A 356 2.98 -8.02 -7.58
N ARG A 357 3.31 -8.98 -6.73
CA ARG A 357 3.05 -8.93 -5.30
C ARG A 357 4.36 -8.79 -4.54
N PHE A 358 4.55 -7.69 -3.85
CA PHE A 358 5.70 -7.49 -2.97
C PHE A 358 5.36 -8.04 -1.57
N PRO A 359 6.21 -8.91 -1.01
CA PRO A 359 5.92 -9.54 0.28
C PRO A 359 5.89 -8.50 1.41
N VAL A 360 5.10 -8.78 2.43
CA VAL A 360 5.01 -7.96 3.64
C VAL A 360 6.38 -7.81 4.29
N ALA A 361 6.69 -6.62 4.79
CA ALA A 361 7.91 -6.37 5.53
C ALA A 361 8.01 -7.24 6.79
N CYS A 362 9.20 -7.72 7.13
CA CYS A 362 9.42 -8.58 8.32
C CYS A 362 8.97 -7.88 9.60
N GLU A 363 9.17 -6.58 9.70
CA GLU A 363 8.79 -5.75 10.84
C GLU A 363 7.27 -5.72 11.03
N SER A 364 6.52 -5.73 9.94
CA SER A 364 5.05 -5.80 9.96
C SER A 364 4.51 -7.16 10.42
N LEU A 365 5.34 -8.21 10.35
CA LEU A 365 5.00 -9.53 10.89
C LEU A 365 5.17 -9.59 12.42
N SER A 366 5.77 -8.57 13.01
CA SER A 366 5.90 -8.43 14.47
C SER A 366 4.53 -8.31 15.12
N ARG A 367 4.37 -8.90 16.31
CA ARG A 367 3.19 -8.68 17.15
C ARG A 367 3.14 -7.29 17.80
N VAL A 368 4.10 -6.44 17.47
CA VAL A 368 4.23 -5.07 17.98
C VAL A 368 4.29 -4.14 16.78
N MET A 369 3.20 -3.45 16.47
CA MET A 369 3.11 -2.56 15.31
C MET A 369 4.23 -1.51 15.25
N GLN A 370 4.64 -0.99 16.42
CA GLN A 370 5.72 0.00 16.53
C GLN A 370 7.09 -0.51 16.06
N ASN A 371 7.23 -1.82 15.86
CA ASN A 371 8.45 -2.35 15.24
C ASN A 371 8.51 -2.05 13.74
N SER A 372 7.36 -1.84 13.10
CA SER A 372 7.30 -1.41 11.72
C SER A 372 7.60 0.08 11.58
N SER A 373 8.53 0.44 10.70
CA SER A 373 8.79 1.83 10.36
C SER A 373 7.61 2.42 9.57
N SER A 374 6.90 1.62 8.79
CA SER A 374 5.68 2.03 8.11
C SER A 374 4.59 2.47 9.10
N TYR A 375 4.40 1.74 10.21
CA TYR A 375 3.46 2.18 11.24
C TYR A 375 3.89 3.50 11.90
N ARG A 376 5.19 3.64 12.21
CA ARG A 376 5.70 4.88 12.80
C ARG A 376 5.51 6.07 11.87
N ALA A 377 5.76 5.87 10.57
CA ALA A 377 5.52 6.88 9.55
C ALA A 377 4.04 7.27 9.46
N MET A 378 3.10 6.29 9.45
CA MET A 378 1.66 6.58 9.51
C MET A 378 1.27 7.45 10.70
N ALA A 379 1.89 7.20 11.86
CA ALA A 379 1.59 7.95 13.09
C ALA A 379 2.01 9.42 13.01
N GLU A 380 2.92 9.79 12.12
CA GLU A 380 3.30 11.19 11.86
C GLU A 380 2.21 11.94 11.09
N TYR A 381 1.45 11.28 10.21
CA TYR A 381 0.35 11.87 9.43
C TYR A 381 -0.95 12.03 10.22
N SER A 382 -0.84 12.67 11.32
CA SER A 382 -1.96 12.86 12.25
C SER A 382 -3.04 13.80 11.70
N SER A 383 -2.70 14.72 10.80
CA SER A 383 -3.68 15.58 10.14
C SER A 383 -4.55 14.79 9.15
N GLN A 384 -4.07 13.65 8.67
CA GLN A 384 -4.74 12.79 7.68
C GLN A 384 -5.35 11.53 8.29
N THR A 385 -5.14 11.26 9.59
CA THR A 385 -5.60 10.03 10.27
C THR A 385 -5.12 8.74 9.58
N ALA A 386 -3.89 8.74 9.02
CA ALA A 386 -3.36 7.63 8.23
C ALA A 386 -3.35 6.28 8.98
N THR A 387 -3.30 6.29 10.31
CA THR A 387 -3.38 5.07 11.13
C THR A 387 -4.75 4.37 11.12
N ASP A 388 -5.80 5.00 10.61
CA ASP A 388 -7.13 4.38 10.53
C ASP A 388 -7.11 3.13 9.62
N HIS A 389 -6.17 3.07 8.67
CA HIS A 389 -5.99 1.95 7.74
C HIS A 389 -4.75 1.08 8.03
N ALA A 390 -4.10 1.29 9.17
CA ALA A 390 -2.81 0.65 9.48
C ALA A 390 -2.86 -0.88 9.37
N CYS A 391 -3.92 -1.53 9.82
CA CYS A 391 -4.03 -2.99 9.74
C CYS A 391 -4.09 -3.47 8.29
N GLY A 392 -4.91 -2.84 7.46
CA GLY A 392 -5.00 -3.19 6.04
C GLY A 392 -3.66 -3.02 5.32
N ILE A 393 -2.96 -1.93 5.59
CA ILE A 393 -1.67 -1.62 4.96
C ILE A 393 -0.56 -2.56 5.45
N LEU A 394 -0.47 -2.82 6.75
CA LEU A 394 0.61 -3.63 7.33
C LEU A 394 0.40 -5.14 7.17
N ASN A 395 -0.84 -5.59 7.06
CA ASN A 395 -1.17 -7.02 6.95
C ASN A 395 -1.20 -7.54 5.51
N SER A 396 -0.96 -6.71 4.51
CA SER A 396 -1.04 -7.13 3.13
C SER A 396 0.30 -7.00 2.40
N ASP A 397 0.57 -7.94 1.52
CA ASP A 397 1.52 -7.75 0.45
C ASP A 397 1.04 -6.60 -0.45
N LYS A 398 1.97 -5.88 -1.06
CA LYS A 398 1.65 -4.78 -1.95
C LYS A 398 1.53 -5.26 -3.38
N VAL A 399 0.55 -4.73 -4.09
CA VAL A 399 0.19 -5.12 -5.44
C VAL A 399 0.48 -4.00 -6.42
N PHE A 400 1.22 -4.35 -7.48
CA PHE A 400 1.58 -3.45 -8.57
C PHE A 400 1.48 -4.17 -9.91
N TRP A 401 1.56 -3.40 -10.98
CA TRP A 401 1.77 -3.90 -12.33
C TRP A 401 3.07 -3.36 -12.89
N LEU A 402 3.90 -4.27 -13.39
CA LEU A 402 5.14 -3.92 -14.05
C LEU A 402 4.85 -3.37 -15.44
N ARG A 403 5.30 -2.14 -15.70
CA ARG A 403 5.29 -1.50 -17.01
C ARG A 403 6.67 -1.57 -17.60
N ARG A 404 6.82 -2.28 -18.71
CA ARG A 404 8.10 -2.43 -19.40
C ARG A 404 8.51 -1.12 -20.07
N THR A 405 9.79 -0.77 -19.94
CA THR A 405 10.40 0.42 -20.54
C THR A 405 11.43 0.07 -21.61
N ASP A 406 11.59 -1.21 -21.91
CA ASP A 406 12.58 -1.75 -22.86
C ASP A 406 12.01 -2.00 -24.25
N SER A 407 10.93 -1.33 -24.62
CA SER A 407 10.39 -1.41 -25.98
C SER A 407 11.41 -0.88 -26.99
N LEU A 408 11.65 -1.67 -28.04
CA LEU A 408 12.53 -1.31 -29.15
C LEU A 408 12.00 -0.15 -29.99
N LEU A 409 10.72 0.22 -29.83
CA LEU A 409 10.04 1.17 -30.69
C LEU A 409 10.18 2.64 -30.28
N TYR A 410 10.74 2.95 -29.10
CA TYR A 410 10.86 4.35 -28.64
C TYR A 410 11.67 5.22 -29.61
N ASN A 411 12.67 4.68 -30.27
CA ASN A 411 13.50 5.37 -31.26
C ASN A 411 13.26 4.90 -32.71
N ALA A 412 12.18 4.16 -32.96
CA ALA A 412 11.83 3.74 -34.32
C ALA A 412 11.29 4.90 -35.15
N GLN A 413 11.60 4.90 -36.44
CA GLN A 413 10.91 5.76 -37.41
C GLN A 413 9.55 5.16 -37.69
N ILE A 414 8.48 5.98 -37.53
CA ILE A 414 7.09 5.55 -37.71
C ILE A 414 6.55 6.12 -38.99
N THR A 415 5.83 5.32 -39.76
CA THR A 415 5.10 5.73 -40.94
C THR A 415 3.71 5.09 -40.93
N ALA A 416 2.72 5.78 -41.48
CA ALA A 416 1.39 5.24 -41.67
C ALA A 416 0.89 5.59 -43.09
N THR A 417 -0.08 4.83 -43.57
CA THR A 417 -0.71 5.11 -44.89
C THR A 417 -1.67 6.30 -44.79
N SER A 418 -2.20 6.60 -43.60
CA SER A 418 -3.01 7.77 -43.28
C SER A 418 -2.98 8.06 -41.78
N GLY A 419 -3.49 9.18 -41.32
CA GLY A 419 -3.51 9.60 -39.94
C GLY A 419 -2.13 9.92 -39.35
N ASP A 420 -2.07 10.35 -38.07
CA ASP A 420 -0.82 10.66 -37.36
C ASP A 420 -0.41 9.52 -36.44
N PRO A 421 0.67 8.76 -36.75
CA PRO A 421 1.12 7.65 -35.93
C PRO A 421 2.12 8.06 -34.83
N SER A 422 2.46 9.32 -34.66
CA SER A 422 3.60 9.83 -33.86
C SER A 422 3.54 9.40 -32.36
N GLN A 423 2.36 9.15 -31.84
CA GLN A 423 2.17 8.76 -30.44
C GLN A 423 2.12 7.26 -30.21
N LEU A 424 2.10 6.43 -31.26
CA LEU A 424 1.98 4.97 -31.12
C LEU A 424 3.14 4.30 -30.35
N THR A 425 4.28 4.96 -30.23
CA THR A 425 5.41 4.48 -29.45
C THR A 425 5.59 5.23 -28.13
N SER A 426 4.57 5.92 -27.65
CA SER A 426 4.64 6.59 -26.35
C SER A 426 4.58 5.59 -25.20
N PHE A 427 5.13 5.95 -24.04
CA PHE A 427 4.97 5.16 -22.83
C PHE A 427 3.55 5.28 -22.23
N ARG A 428 2.80 6.28 -22.65
CA ARG A 428 1.44 6.58 -22.16
C ARG A 428 0.46 5.44 -22.43
N LEU A 429 -0.50 5.30 -21.50
CA LEU A 429 -1.80 4.67 -21.74
C LEU A 429 -2.86 5.75 -22.04
N ALA A 430 -4.11 5.34 -22.21
CA ALA A 430 -5.18 6.29 -22.55
C ALA A 430 -5.53 7.21 -21.39
N ASP A 431 -5.79 8.47 -21.71
CA ASP A 431 -6.34 9.48 -20.83
C ASP A 431 -7.64 10.01 -21.47
N SER A 432 -8.73 9.30 -21.25
CA SER A 432 -10.01 9.58 -21.90
C SER A 432 -10.96 10.46 -21.09
N ASP A 433 -10.59 10.84 -19.86
CA ASP A 433 -11.50 11.52 -18.97
C ASP A 433 -11.05 12.93 -18.61
N ASP A 434 -12.03 13.82 -18.45
CA ASP A 434 -11.83 15.04 -17.68
C ASP A 434 -11.56 14.66 -16.23
N ILE A 435 -10.34 14.94 -15.80
CA ILE A 435 -9.79 14.48 -14.51
C ILE A 435 -10.69 14.85 -13.31
N ILE A 436 -11.36 16.00 -13.34
CA ILE A 436 -12.18 16.49 -12.22
C ILE A 436 -13.66 16.13 -12.35
N ASN A 437 -14.22 16.25 -13.57
CA ASN A 437 -15.66 16.24 -13.73
C ASN A 437 -16.23 14.94 -14.30
N ASP A 438 -15.41 13.92 -14.44
CA ASP A 438 -15.79 12.59 -15.00
C ASP A 438 -16.40 12.67 -16.42
N ARG A 439 -16.15 13.76 -17.13
CA ARG A 439 -16.59 13.91 -18.51
C ARG A 439 -15.63 13.16 -19.41
N ARG A 440 -16.13 12.31 -20.26
CA ARG A 440 -15.31 11.69 -21.29
C ARG A 440 -14.82 12.74 -22.29
N LEU A 441 -13.51 12.84 -22.38
CA LEU A 441 -12.80 13.59 -23.40
C LEU A 441 -12.34 12.62 -24.49
N PRO A 442 -12.14 13.07 -25.73
CA PRO A 442 -11.52 12.25 -26.76
C PRO A 442 -10.14 11.76 -26.29
N VAL A 443 -9.86 10.49 -26.49
CA VAL A 443 -8.56 9.91 -26.18
C VAL A 443 -7.48 10.62 -26.98
N LYS A 444 -6.47 11.14 -26.30
CA LYS A 444 -5.36 11.84 -26.96
C LYS A 444 -4.33 10.86 -27.50
N GLY A 445 -3.74 11.20 -28.64
CA GLY A 445 -2.62 10.46 -29.21
C GLY A 445 -2.98 9.14 -29.87
N LEU A 446 -4.24 8.92 -30.19
CA LEU A 446 -4.63 7.79 -31.04
C LEU A 446 -4.12 7.98 -32.48
N TRP A 447 -3.64 6.91 -33.08
CA TRP A 447 -3.61 6.81 -34.51
C TRP A 447 -4.99 6.31 -34.99
N THR A 448 -5.58 7.04 -35.89
CA THR A 448 -6.84 6.65 -36.56
C THR A 448 -6.63 6.71 -38.05
N ALA A 449 -6.90 5.60 -38.75
CA ALA A 449 -6.83 5.57 -40.21
C ALA A 449 -7.94 6.41 -40.80
N ASP A 450 -7.65 7.13 -41.91
CA ASP A 450 -8.66 7.85 -42.63
C ASP A 450 -9.72 6.87 -43.19
N PRO A 451 -10.99 7.26 -43.28
CA PRO A 451 -12.05 6.38 -43.76
C PRO A 451 -11.79 5.81 -45.17
N ASP A 452 -11.11 6.56 -46.03
CA ASP A 452 -10.79 6.19 -47.41
C ASP A 452 -9.48 5.41 -47.54
N ASP A 453 -8.75 5.16 -46.43
CA ASP A 453 -7.53 4.37 -46.48
C ASP A 453 -7.82 2.87 -46.56
N GLU A 454 -7.74 2.32 -47.75
CA GLU A 454 -7.91 0.86 -47.98
C GLU A 454 -6.78 0.03 -47.39
N LYS A 455 -5.59 0.59 -47.17
CA LYS A 455 -4.40 -0.15 -46.72
C LYS A 455 -4.36 -0.29 -45.22
N ARG A 456 -4.63 0.78 -44.46
CA ARG A 456 -4.64 0.85 -43.00
C ARG A 456 -3.38 0.22 -42.39
N ILE A 457 -2.21 0.72 -42.83
CA ILE A 457 -0.91 0.17 -42.42
C ILE A 457 -0.16 1.20 -41.60
N VAL A 458 0.37 0.73 -40.46
CA VAL A 458 1.41 1.42 -39.68
C VAL A 458 2.69 0.59 -39.74
N ALA A 459 3.81 1.23 -39.97
CA ALA A 459 5.12 0.58 -40.03
C ALA A 459 6.14 1.29 -39.14
N PHE A 460 6.95 0.48 -38.47
CA PHE A 460 8.01 0.91 -37.58
C PHE A 460 9.33 0.41 -38.14
N ARG A 461 10.28 1.32 -38.37
CA ARG A 461 11.63 0.99 -38.78
C ARG A 461 12.60 1.27 -37.63
N LEU A 462 13.27 0.22 -37.17
CA LEU A 462 14.32 0.31 -36.18
C LEU A 462 15.60 0.85 -36.81
N PRO A 463 16.50 1.51 -36.03
CA PRO A 463 17.80 1.95 -36.54
C PRO A 463 18.69 0.82 -37.05
N GLU A 464 18.51 -0.36 -36.48
CA GLU A 464 19.25 -1.60 -36.86
C GLU A 464 18.33 -2.82 -36.64
N ALA A 465 18.67 -3.92 -37.33
CA ALA A 465 17.92 -5.16 -37.15
C ALA A 465 18.10 -5.70 -35.71
N LYS A 466 16.98 -6.00 -35.05
CA LYS A 466 16.90 -6.56 -33.71
C LYS A 466 16.19 -7.91 -33.71
N ARG A 467 16.56 -8.74 -32.75
CA ARG A 467 15.87 -10.01 -32.48
C ARG A 467 14.61 -9.76 -31.70
N ILE A 468 13.47 -9.81 -32.35
CA ILE A 468 12.16 -9.52 -31.76
C ILE A 468 11.48 -10.82 -31.39
N CYS A 469 11.01 -10.97 -30.15
CA CYS A 469 10.33 -12.17 -29.65
C CYS A 469 8.87 -11.92 -29.23
N SER A 470 8.48 -10.66 -29.04
CA SER A 470 7.09 -10.31 -28.74
C SER A 470 6.74 -8.90 -29.21
N VAL A 471 5.47 -8.72 -29.55
CA VAL A 471 4.87 -7.42 -29.88
C VAL A 471 3.57 -7.28 -29.07
N ALA A 472 3.38 -6.13 -28.45
CA ALA A 472 2.15 -5.77 -27.78
C ALA A 472 1.43 -4.68 -28.59
N VAL A 473 0.18 -4.92 -28.90
CA VAL A 473 -0.69 -3.98 -29.64
C VAL A 473 -1.85 -3.58 -28.72
N TYR A 474 -2.07 -2.29 -28.64
CA TYR A 474 -3.16 -1.69 -27.86
C TYR A 474 -4.12 -0.98 -28.82
N GLU A 475 -5.37 -1.41 -28.85
CA GLU A 475 -6.38 -0.66 -29.60
C GLU A 475 -6.91 0.53 -28.81
N SER A 476 -7.72 1.35 -29.42
CA SER A 476 -8.43 2.43 -28.75
C SER A 476 -9.36 1.88 -27.65
N PRO A 477 -9.39 2.47 -26.45
CA PRO A 477 -10.38 2.12 -25.42
C PRO A 477 -11.78 2.73 -25.69
N GLU A 478 -11.95 3.48 -26.76
CA GLU A 478 -13.23 4.09 -27.12
C GLU A 478 -14.26 3.02 -27.53
N ALA A 479 -15.47 3.14 -27.02
CA ALA A 479 -16.52 2.13 -27.20
C ALA A 479 -16.97 1.93 -28.67
N ASP A 480 -16.69 2.89 -29.54
CA ASP A 480 -17.00 2.87 -30.95
C ASP A 480 -15.79 2.45 -31.83
N SER A 481 -14.78 1.88 -31.24
CA SER A 481 -13.57 1.42 -31.92
C SER A 481 -13.22 0.00 -31.48
N HIS A 482 -13.17 -0.96 -32.42
CA HIS A 482 -12.77 -2.32 -32.12
C HIS A 482 -12.13 -3.01 -33.32
N ILE A 483 -10.93 -3.60 -33.09
CA ILE A 483 -10.17 -4.30 -34.12
C ILE A 483 -10.39 -5.80 -33.97
N VAL A 484 -11.14 -6.37 -34.92
CA VAL A 484 -11.48 -7.80 -34.98
C VAL A 484 -10.31 -8.63 -35.51
N ASN A 485 -9.51 -8.06 -36.42
CA ASN A 485 -8.35 -8.78 -36.98
C ASN A 485 -7.35 -7.82 -37.61
N ALA A 486 -6.08 -8.04 -37.32
CA ALA A 486 -4.96 -7.37 -37.98
C ALA A 486 -3.90 -8.38 -38.44
N GLN A 487 -2.99 -7.92 -39.28
CA GLN A 487 -1.80 -8.66 -39.68
C GLN A 487 -0.57 -7.97 -39.14
N LEU A 488 0.16 -8.69 -38.29
CA LEU A 488 1.49 -8.31 -37.82
C LEU A 488 2.54 -8.87 -38.76
N THR A 489 3.41 -8.03 -39.29
CA THR A 489 4.51 -8.42 -40.21
C THR A 489 5.85 -8.08 -39.58
N LEU A 490 6.77 -9.04 -39.57
CA LEU A 490 8.14 -8.94 -39.05
C LEU A 490 9.10 -9.35 -40.17
N GLY A 491 9.60 -8.37 -40.89
CA GLY A 491 10.38 -8.65 -42.12
C GLY A 491 9.58 -9.47 -43.12
N ALA A 492 10.01 -10.70 -43.38
CA ALA A 492 9.35 -11.62 -44.31
C ALA A 492 8.25 -12.50 -43.65
N VAL A 493 8.11 -12.47 -42.32
CA VAL A 493 7.17 -13.31 -41.59
C VAL A 493 5.91 -12.52 -41.24
N SER A 494 4.74 -13.15 -41.37
CA SER A 494 3.47 -12.51 -41.02
C SER A 494 2.61 -13.40 -40.14
N TYR A 495 1.93 -12.79 -39.17
CA TYR A 495 1.03 -13.42 -38.24
C TYR A 495 -0.35 -12.73 -38.30
N ASN A 496 -1.43 -13.48 -38.16
CA ASN A 496 -2.74 -12.91 -37.89
C ASN A 496 -2.91 -12.71 -36.40
N THR A 497 -3.42 -11.55 -35.99
CA THR A 497 -3.59 -11.22 -34.58
C THR A 497 -4.84 -11.83 -33.96
N GLY A 498 -5.88 -12.09 -34.78
CA GLY A 498 -7.23 -12.24 -34.23
C GLY A 498 -7.72 -10.93 -33.62
N GLU A 499 -8.70 -11.06 -32.75
CA GLU A 499 -9.35 -9.94 -32.07
C GLU A 499 -8.42 -9.32 -31.02
N LEU A 500 -8.32 -7.99 -31.01
CA LEU A 500 -7.58 -7.24 -29.99
C LEU A 500 -8.48 -7.03 -28.76
N LYS A 501 -7.87 -6.73 -27.61
CA LYS A 501 -8.61 -6.41 -26.39
C LYS A 501 -9.28 -5.04 -26.49
N ALA A 502 -10.60 -5.04 -26.50
CA ALA A 502 -11.45 -3.83 -26.67
C ALA A 502 -11.39 -2.81 -25.53
N ASN A 503 -10.55 -3.00 -24.53
CA ASN A 503 -10.46 -2.14 -23.34
C ASN A 503 -9.21 -1.25 -23.30
N GLY A 504 -8.47 -1.18 -24.42
CA GLY A 504 -7.18 -0.48 -24.45
C GLY A 504 -6.02 -1.20 -23.76
N GLY A 505 -6.25 -2.41 -23.27
CA GLY A 505 -5.20 -3.25 -22.69
C GLY A 505 -4.31 -3.92 -23.74
N ALA A 506 -3.13 -4.38 -23.33
CA ALA A 506 -2.16 -5.04 -24.20
C ALA A 506 -2.68 -6.37 -24.75
N THR A 507 -2.74 -6.51 -26.08
CA THR A 507 -2.80 -7.81 -26.73
C THR A 507 -1.38 -8.22 -27.11
N VAL A 508 -0.82 -9.19 -26.39
CA VAL A 508 0.57 -9.59 -26.53
C VAL A 508 0.69 -10.80 -27.44
N PHE A 509 1.52 -10.68 -28.47
CA PHE A 509 1.87 -11.75 -29.40
C PHE A 509 3.30 -12.20 -29.12
N ALA A 510 3.48 -13.44 -28.70
CA ALA A 510 4.77 -14.09 -28.54
C ALA A 510 4.99 -15.06 -29.70
N PHE A 511 6.20 -15.10 -30.25
CA PHE A 511 6.56 -15.93 -31.37
C PHE A 511 8.05 -16.33 -31.31
N PRO A 512 8.48 -17.38 -32.06
CA PRO A 512 9.89 -17.67 -32.21
C PRO A 512 10.63 -16.42 -32.69
N PRO A 513 11.80 -16.08 -32.10
CA PRO A 513 12.48 -14.82 -32.37
C PRO A 513 12.75 -14.57 -33.85
N VAL A 514 12.38 -13.41 -34.34
CA VAL A 514 12.61 -12.97 -35.74
C VAL A 514 13.59 -11.78 -35.71
N THR A 515 14.66 -11.87 -36.49
CA THR A 515 15.62 -10.75 -36.63
C THR A 515 15.19 -9.86 -37.81
N THR A 516 14.81 -8.62 -37.50
CA THR A 516 14.36 -7.65 -38.50
C THR A 516 14.51 -6.21 -37.98
N ASP A 517 14.56 -5.25 -38.92
CA ASP A 517 14.51 -3.81 -38.64
C ASP A 517 13.12 -3.22 -38.95
N ILE A 518 12.17 -4.02 -39.45
CA ILE A 518 10.85 -3.55 -39.85
C ILE A 518 9.76 -4.36 -39.18
N ILE A 519 8.81 -3.65 -38.55
CA ILE A 519 7.56 -4.16 -38.01
C ILE A 519 6.41 -3.44 -38.70
N GLY A 520 5.45 -4.19 -39.25
CA GLY A 520 4.25 -3.64 -39.86
C GLY A 520 2.99 -4.18 -39.23
N ILE A 521 1.98 -3.33 -39.03
CA ILE A 521 0.64 -3.71 -38.63
C ILE A 521 -0.34 -3.22 -39.68
N ARG A 522 -1.10 -4.15 -40.25
CA ARG A 522 -2.18 -3.87 -41.16
C ARG A 522 -3.50 -4.27 -40.56
N ILE A 523 -4.41 -3.30 -40.39
CA ILE A 523 -5.76 -3.58 -39.88
C ILE A 523 -6.60 -4.13 -41.02
N LYS A 524 -7.16 -5.35 -40.83
CA LYS A 524 -7.98 -6.03 -41.85
C LYS A 524 -9.46 -5.86 -41.57
N ASN A 525 -9.88 -6.15 -40.34
CA ASN A 525 -11.28 -6.10 -39.95
C ASN A 525 -11.43 -5.31 -38.66
N PHE A 526 -12.38 -4.41 -38.64
CA PHE A 526 -12.68 -3.58 -37.48
C PHE A 526 -14.16 -3.17 -37.50
N THR A 527 -14.66 -2.70 -36.36
CA THR A 527 -15.98 -2.05 -36.25
C THR A 527 -15.79 -0.62 -35.74
N GLY A 528 -16.61 0.31 -36.25
CA GLY A 528 -16.49 1.71 -35.90
C GLY A 528 -15.19 2.37 -36.42
N ASN A 529 -14.43 3.03 -35.54
CA ASN A 529 -13.19 3.69 -35.91
C ASN A 529 -12.01 2.70 -35.96
N CYS A 530 -11.14 2.86 -36.96
CA CYS A 530 -9.93 2.06 -37.09
C CYS A 530 -8.80 2.74 -36.33
N SER A 531 -8.70 2.50 -35.01
CA SER A 531 -7.80 3.26 -34.14
C SER A 531 -6.89 2.37 -33.28
N LEU A 532 -5.62 2.76 -33.19
CA LEU A 532 -4.63 2.17 -32.28
C LEU A 532 -4.15 3.21 -31.28
N LEU A 533 -3.98 2.78 -30.04
CA LEU A 533 -3.42 3.59 -28.96
C LEU A 533 -1.90 3.50 -28.91
N LYS A 534 -1.36 2.27 -29.02
CA LYS A 534 0.06 2.03 -28.75
C LYS A 534 0.53 0.72 -29.39
N VAL A 535 1.82 0.68 -29.71
CA VAL A 535 2.53 -0.55 -30.10
C VAL A 535 3.87 -0.61 -29.38
N GLU A 536 4.22 -1.79 -28.88
CA GLU A 536 5.51 -2.09 -28.25
C GLU A 536 6.12 -3.35 -28.87
N ALA A 537 7.43 -3.43 -28.94
CA ALA A 537 8.14 -4.60 -29.41
C ALA A 537 9.33 -4.90 -28.50
N PHE A 538 9.58 -6.17 -28.22
CA PHE A 538 10.57 -6.58 -27.24
C PHE A 538 11.53 -7.62 -27.76
N GLU A 539 12.81 -7.47 -27.38
CA GLU A 539 13.90 -8.39 -27.71
C GLU A 539 13.91 -9.60 -26.78
N THR A 540 13.45 -9.42 -25.54
CA THR A 540 13.36 -10.46 -24.53
C THR A 540 11.90 -10.75 -24.21
N PRO A 541 11.50 -12.02 -23.98
CA PRO A 541 10.18 -12.32 -23.43
C PRO A 541 10.03 -11.65 -22.05
N GLU A 542 8.80 -11.55 -21.56
CA GLU A 542 8.60 -11.30 -20.12
C GLU A 542 9.50 -12.27 -19.37
N SER A 543 10.26 -11.77 -18.36
CA SER A 543 11.28 -12.56 -17.67
C SER A 543 10.77 -13.96 -17.33
N GLU A 544 11.43 -14.98 -17.83
CA GLU A 544 11.06 -16.37 -17.55
C GLU A 544 11.68 -16.86 -16.24
N ARG A 545 12.52 -16.10 -15.61
CA ARG A 545 13.25 -16.49 -14.40
C ARG A 545 12.59 -15.90 -13.17
N ALA A 546 12.34 -16.72 -12.18
CA ALA A 546 11.96 -16.24 -10.86
C ALA A 546 13.18 -15.57 -10.19
N GLU A 547 12.97 -14.38 -9.60
CA GLU A 547 13.98 -13.71 -8.77
C GLU A 547 13.87 -14.15 -7.31
N CYS A 548 12.63 -14.40 -6.85
CA CYS A 548 12.37 -15.04 -5.57
C CYS A 548 11.04 -15.80 -5.60
N ILE A 549 10.78 -16.57 -4.57
CA ILE A 549 9.55 -17.31 -4.38
C ILE A 549 8.92 -17.01 -3.02
N LYS A 550 7.61 -17.21 -2.93
CA LYS A 550 6.86 -17.18 -1.66
C LYS A 550 5.88 -18.34 -1.61
N VAL A 551 5.91 -19.08 -0.51
CA VAL A 551 4.91 -20.12 -0.27
C VAL A 551 3.58 -19.45 0.09
N GLN A 552 2.49 -19.92 -0.50
CA GLN A 552 1.14 -19.42 -0.25
C GLN A 552 0.19 -20.58 0.08
N ASN A 553 -0.79 -20.30 0.95
CA ASN A 553 -1.86 -21.23 1.27
C ASN A 553 -2.90 -21.30 0.14
N GLN A 554 -3.93 -22.11 0.31
CA GLN A 554 -5.03 -22.24 -0.66
C GLN A 554 -5.82 -20.94 -0.88
N ASN A 555 -5.77 -20.03 0.09
CA ASN A 555 -6.34 -18.70 -0.05
C ASN A 555 -5.40 -17.71 -0.74
N GLY A 556 -4.18 -18.12 -1.15
CA GLY A 556 -3.15 -17.26 -1.73
C GLY A 556 -2.45 -16.34 -0.72
N ASP A 557 -2.70 -16.48 0.58
CA ASP A 557 -1.96 -15.75 1.60
C ASP A 557 -0.53 -16.27 1.68
N PHE A 558 0.46 -15.39 1.68
CA PHE A 558 1.85 -15.77 1.89
C PHE A 558 2.06 -16.34 3.29
N CYS A 559 2.73 -17.48 3.36
CA CYS A 559 2.95 -18.19 4.61
C CYS A 559 4.24 -17.73 5.28
N TYR A 560 4.16 -17.56 6.60
CA TYR A 560 5.29 -17.19 7.46
C TYR A 560 5.27 -18.02 8.74
N ASP A 561 4.37 -17.74 9.68
CA ASP A 561 4.07 -18.55 10.84
C ASP A 561 2.66 -19.11 10.67
N TYR A 562 2.57 -20.27 10.04
CA TYR A 562 1.29 -20.84 9.61
C TYR A 562 0.73 -21.76 10.68
N ILE A 563 -0.49 -21.49 11.09
CA ILE A 563 -1.23 -22.30 12.04
C ILE A 563 -2.08 -23.29 11.26
N ILE A 564 -1.76 -24.56 11.43
CA ILE A 564 -2.47 -25.66 10.78
C ILE A 564 -3.90 -25.75 11.30
N ASN A 565 -4.81 -26.15 10.43
CA ASN A 565 -6.19 -26.42 10.79
C ASN A 565 -6.34 -27.72 11.61
N LYS A 566 -7.55 -27.99 12.09
CA LYS A 566 -7.85 -29.16 12.94
C LYS A 566 -7.54 -30.53 12.31
N THR A 567 -7.38 -30.63 11.00
CA THR A 567 -7.09 -31.90 10.32
C THR A 567 -5.60 -32.24 10.33
N GLY A 568 -4.74 -31.30 10.72
CA GLY A 568 -3.29 -31.48 10.68
C GLY A 568 -2.70 -31.55 9.27
N ARG A 569 -3.51 -31.45 8.23
CA ARG A 569 -3.09 -31.54 6.81
C ARG A 569 -3.42 -30.27 6.07
N GLU A 570 -2.44 -29.76 5.35
CA GLU A 570 -2.59 -28.55 4.53
C GLU A 570 -1.85 -28.67 3.20
N GLU A 571 -2.35 -27.97 2.21
CA GLU A 571 -1.75 -27.88 0.89
C GLU A 571 -1.32 -26.44 0.63
N PHE A 572 -0.14 -26.28 0.02
CA PHE A 572 0.47 -25.00 -0.29
C PHE A 572 0.93 -24.97 -1.74
N SER A 573 0.93 -23.79 -2.33
CA SER A 573 1.49 -23.54 -3.66
C SER A 573 2.63 -22.53 -3.56
N VAL A 574 3.35 -22.36 -4.66
CA VAL A 574 4.48 -21.42 -4.72
C VAL A 574 4.12 -20.27 -5.67
N TYR A 575 4.25 -19.06 -5.17
CA TYR A 575 4.20 -17.84 -5.95
C TYR A 575 5.61 -17.45 -6.37
N THR A 576 5.81 -17.14 -7.65
CA THR A 576 7.10 -16.69 -8.19
C THR A 576 7.07 -15.20 -8.48
N PHE A 577 8.12 -14.49 -8.03
CA PHE A 577 8.30 -13.06 -8.27
C PHE A 577 9.34 -12.85 -9.40
N PRO A 578 9.20 -11.88 -10.29
CA PRO A 578 8.10 -10.90 -10.40
C PRO A 578 6.83 -11.46 -11.08
N ASN A 579 6.93 -12.56 -11.78
CA ASN A 579 5.83 -13.11 -12.57
C ASN A 579 5.43 -14.50 -12.08
N GLN A 580 4.13 -14.77 -12.00
CA GLN A 580 3.61 -16.09 -11.66
C GLN A 580 3.94 -17.09 -12.77
N LYS A 581 4.57 -18.22 -12.41
CA LYS A 581 5.01 -19.27 -13.33
C LYS A 581 4.81 -20.66 -12.74
N ASP A 582 4.83 -21.66 -13.62
CA ASP A 582 5.07 -23.03 -13.20
C ASP A 582 6.50 -23.12 -12.65
N PHE A 583 6.63 -23.69 -11.47
CA PHE A 583 7.86 -23.68 -10.71
C PHE A 583 8.12 -25.08 -10.13
N ALA A 584 9.21 -25.70 -10.56
CA ALA A 584 9.66 -26.99 -10.01
C ALA A 584 10.48 -26.74 -8.72
N PHE A 585 10.07 -27.42 -7.64
CA PHE A 585 10.71 -27.23 -6.35
C PHE A 585 10.74 -28.50 -5.50
N THR A 586 11.68 -28.54 -4.58
CA THR A 586 11.76 -29.51 -3.49
C THR A 586 11.37 -28.90 -2.16
N ALA A 587 11.01 -29.70 -1.18
CA ALA A 587 10.68 -29.25 0.17
C ALA A 587 11.34 -30.11 1.23
N GLU A 588 11.82 -29.48 2.30
CA GLU A 588 12.44 -30.10 3.45
C GLU A 588 11.78 -29.58 4.75
N SER A 589 11.70 -30.45 5.74
CA SER A 589 11.21 -30.12 7.08
C SER A 589 12.35 -30.21 8.10
N SER A 590 12.41 -29.28 9.05
CA SER A 590 13.44 -29.28 10.12
C SER A 590 13.22 -30.39 11.14
N ASP A 591 11.99 -30.79 11.39
CA ASP A 591 11.59 -31.75 12.43
C ASP A 591 10.45 -32.65 11.94
N GLY A 592 9.90 -33.51 12.81
CA GLY A 592 8.97 -34.61 12.53
C GLY A 592 7.72 -34.35 11.69
N VAL A 593 7.53 -33.11 11.20
CA VAL A 593 6.47 -32.75 10.28
C VAL A 593 6.77 -33.33 8.90
N VAL A 594 5.85 -34.11 8.38
CA VAL A 594 6.00 -34.76 7.06
C VAL A 594 5.60 -33.78 5.96
N CYS A 595 6.49 -33.54 5.02
CA CYS A 595 6.19 -32.76 3.81
C CYS A 595 6.52 -33.56 2.54
N SER A 596 5.72 -33.36 1.49
CA SER A 596 5.92 -33.94 0.16
C SER A 596 5.49 -32.96 -0.93
N VAL A 597 6.11 -33.07 -2.09
CA VAL A 597 5.73 -32.30 -3.29
C VAL A 597 5.11 -33.24 -4.30
N GLU A 598 3.86 -33.00 -4.68
CA GLU A 598 3.11 -33.79 -5.64
C GLU A 598 2.43 -32.87 -6.66
N ASN A 599 2.76 -33.03 -7.93
CA ASN A 599 2.20 -32.21 -9.02
C ASN A 599 2.32 -30.68 -8.80
N GLY A 600 3.48 -30.21 -8.27
CA GLY A 600 3.71 -28.80 -7.99
C GLY A 600 2.97 -28.26 -6.76
N ILE A 601 2.37 -29.13 -5.94
CA ILE A 601 1.70 -28.78 -4.68
C ILE A 601 2.51 -29.33 -3.52
N LEU A 602 2.81 -28.48 -2.56
CA LEU A 602 3.41 -28.87 -1.30
C LEU A 602 2.30 -29.36 -0.34
N LYS A 603 2.40 -30.58 0.10
CA LYS A 603 1.52 -31.18 1.11
C LYS A 603 2.28 -31.28 2.43
N VAL A 604 1.71 -30.76 3.49
CA VAL A 604 2.28 -30.77 4.83
C VAL A 604 1.32 -31.49 5.76
N ASN A 605 1.86 -32.41 6.55
CA ASN A 605 1.15 -33.11 7.62
C ASN A 605 1.87 -32.86 8.94
N CYS A 606 1.28 -32.02 9.79
CA CYS A 606 1.81 -31.63 11.08
C CYS A 606 0.99 -32.30 12.20
N PRO A 607 1.52 -33.30 12.89
CA PRO A 607 0.85 -33.93 14.03
C PRO A 607 0.55 -32.94 15.15
N GLU A 608 -0.38 -33.31 16.05
CA GLU A 608 -0.66 -32.49 17.25
C GLU A 608 0.61 -32.31 18.08
N GLU A 609 0.76 -31.09 18.60
CA GLU A 609 1.89 -30.66 19.45
C GLU A 609 3.25 -30.52 18.72
N GLU A 610 3.34 -30.76 17.44
CA GLU A 610 4.56 -30.56 16.66
C GLU A 610 4.60 -29.21 15.95
N GLU A 611 5.82 -28.75 15.69
CA GLU A 611 6.12 -27.58 14.87
C GLU A 611 7.37 -27.84 14.05
N ALA A 612 7.46 -27.26 12.87
CA ALA A 612 8.64 -27.34 12.04
C ALA A 612 8.79 -26.11 11.15
N VAL A 613 10.01 -25.87 10.68
CA VAL A 613 10.28 -24.96 9.57
C VAL A 613 10.32 -25.79 8.29
N ILE A 614 9.47 -25.44 7.37
CA ILE A 614 9.44 -26.02 6.01
C ILE A 614 10.25 -25.10 5.10
N THR A 615 11.24 -25.66 4.43
CA THR A 615 12.05 -24.94 3.41
C THR A 615 11.70 -25.47 2.04
N VAL A 616 11.33 -24.57 1.13
CA VAL A 616 11.03 -24.85 -0.27
C VAL A 616 12.12 -24.25 -1.14
N ARG A 617 12.72 -25.05 -2.03
CA ARG A 617 13.84 -24.64 -2.90
C ARG A 617 13.54 -24.90 -4.36
N SER A 618 13.99 -23.99 -5.23
CA SER A 618 13.98 -24.21 -6.66
C SER A 618 14.87 -25.40 -7.04
N GLU A 619 14.39 -26.23 -7.94
CA GLU A 619 15.21 -27.30 -8.54
C GLU A 619 16.28 -26.73 -9.48
N ASP A 620 15.97 -25.67 -10.20
CA ASP A 620 16.89 -25.03 -11.17
C ASP A 620 17.97 -24.17 -10.48
N ASP A 621 17.62 -23.47 -9.40
CA ASP A 621 18.56 -22.62 -8.66
C ASP A 621 18.31 -22.74 -7.14
N PRO A 622 19.05 -23.59 -6.43
CA PRO A 622 18.87 -23.79 -4.99
C PRO A 622 19.08 -22.56 -4.11
N ARG A 623 19.62 -21.46 -4.66
CA ARG A 623 19.74 -20.16 -3.97
C ARG A 623 18.40 -19.44 -3.89
N ILE A 624 17.43 -19.82 -4.73
CA ILE A 624 16.08 -19.32 -4.70
C ILE A 624 15.26 -20.25 -3.81
N TYR A 625 14.91 -19.80 -2.63
CA TYR A 625 14.17 -20.56 -1.66
C TYR A 625 13.28 -19.68 -0.80
N ASP A 626 12.29 -20.27 -0.17
CA ASP A 626 11.46 -19.66 0.88
C ASP A 626 11.34 -20.64 2.05
N CYS A 627 11.12 -20.12 3.23
CA CYS A 627 10.80 -20.94 4.38
C CYS A 627 9.68 -20.33 5.23
N PHE A 628 8.90 -21.20 5.82
CA PHE A 628 7.82 -20.81 6.72
C PHE A 628 7.70 -21.83 7.85
N ARG A 629 7.22 -21.35 8.98
CA ARG A 629 6.92 -22.23 10.12
C ARG A 629 5.50 -22.78 9.96
N VAL A 630 5.35 -24.06 10.29
CA VAL A 630 4.05 -24.69 10.50
C VAL A 630 3.97 -25.17 11.95
N ARG A 631 2.82 -24.97 12.59
CA ARG A 631 2.57 -25.38 13.97
C ARG A 631 1.09 -25.49 14.27
N ASN A 632 0.79 -26.20 15.31
CA ASN A 632 -0.56 -26.26 15.84
C ASN A 632 -0.90 -24.99 16.67
N PRO A 633 -2.19 -24.60 16.72
CA PRO A 633 -2.61 -23.46 17.53
C PRO A 633 -2.44 -23.72 19.02
N ASP A 634 -1.93 -22.73 19.74
CA ASP A 634 -1.94 -22.75 21.19
C ASP A 634 -3.37 -22.59 21.76
N GLU A 635 -3.53 -22.75 23.10
CA GLU A 635 -4.85 -22.62 23.74
C GLU A 635 -5.53 -21.30 23.48
N ARG A 636 -4.76 -20.21 23.44
CA ARG A 636 -5.28 -18.88 23.17
C ARG A 636 -5.72 -18.72 21.71
N GLU A 637 -4.92 -19.21 20.80
CA GLU A 637 -5.22 -19.19 19.37
C GLU A 637 -6.46 -20.04 19.08
N ARG A 638 -6.59 -21.21 19.69
CA ARG A 638 -7.81 -22.02 19.65
C ARG A 638 -9.02 -21.24 20.16
N TYR A 639 -8.88 -20.49 21.25
CA TYR A 639 -9.95 -19.64 21.76
C TYR A 639 -10.29 -18.50 20.80
N ILE A 640 -9.28 -17.81 20.22
CA ILE A 640 -9.50 -16.77 19.23
C ILE A 640 -10.19 -17.33 17.97
N MET A 641 -9.76 -18.49 17.49
CA MET A 641 -10.40 -19.17 16.36
C MET A 641 -11.88 -19.48 16.64
N SER A 642 -12.17 -19.94 17.86
CA SER A 642 -13.55 -20.21 18.26
C SER A 642 -14.41 -18.95 18.33
N LEU A 643 -13.84 -17.82 18.75
CA LEU A 643 -14.54 -16.53 18.74
C LEU A 643 -14.79 -16.00 17.33
N LYS A 644 -13.83 -16.13 16.44
CA LYS A 644 -13.99 -15.73 15.02
C LYS A 644 -15.06 -16.54 14.31
N GLN A 645 -15.21 -17.81 14.65
CA GLN A 645 -16.28 -18.66 14.12
C GLN A 645 -17.67 -18.25 14.61
N ASN A 646 -17.76 -17.69 15.81
CA ASN A 646 -19.04 -17.36 16.47
C ASN A 646 -19.44 -15.87 16.34
N ASN A 647 -18.49 -14.99 16.20
CA ASN A 647 -18.70 -13.54 16.12
C ASN A 647 -17.66 -12.93 15.19
N GLU A 648 -18.04 -12.29 14.13
CA GLU A 648 -17.19 -11.51 13.20
C GLU A 648 -16.61 -10.23 13.84
N GLN A 649 -16.32 -10.22 15.12
CA GLN A 649 -15.88 -9.00 15.80
C GLN A 649 -14.44 -8.65 15.49
N LYS A 650 -14.23 -7.44 15.01
CA LYS A 650 -12.93 -6.82 14.78
C LYS A 650 -12.20 -6.57 16.10
N ILE A 651 -10.95 -7.01 16.19
CA ILE A 651 -10.09 -6.74 17.34
C ILE A 651 -9.22 -5.54 17.01
N LEU A 652 -9.60 -4.38 17.53
CA LEU A 652 -8.77 -3.19 17.41
C LEU A 652 -7.56 -3.26 18.35
N SER A 653 -6.38 -2.90 17.84
CA SER A 653 -5.18 -2.79 18.67
C SER A 653 -5.16 -1.46 19.44
N PHE A 654 -4.44 -1.43 20.56
CA PHE A 654 -4.26 -0.19 21.34
C PHE A 654 -3.66 0.97 20.53
N PRO A 655 -2.59 0.78 19.73
CA PRO A 655 -2.03 1.87 18.95
C PRO A 655 -3.03 2.48 17.98
N MET A 656 -3.82 1.68 17.28
CA MET A 656 -4.87 2.18 16.40
C MET A 656 -5.93 3.00 17.14
N GLN A 657 -6.38 2.49 18.29
CA GLN A 657 -7.35 3.22 19.11
C GLN A 657 -6.79 4.54 19.63
N TRP A 658 -5.53 4.54 20.09
CA TRP A 658 -4.85 5.75 20.56
C TRP A 658 -4.71 6.79 19.44
N ASP A 659 -4.28 6.37 18.28
CA ASP A 659 -4.11 7.26 17.13
C ASP A 659 -5.46 7.75 16.59
N TYR A 660 -6.49 6.93 16.62
CA TYR A 660 -7.86 7.34 16.33
C TYR A 660 -8.33 8.47 17.26
N TYR A 661 -8.14 8.33 18.58
CA TYR A 661 -8.51 9.39 19.52
C TYR A 661 -7.65 10.63 19.37
N ARG A 662 -6.37 10.46 19.11
CA ARG A 662 -5.46 11.57 18.82
C ARG A 662 -5.89 12.34 17.57
N GLY A 663 -6.28 11.62 16.51
CA GLY A 663 -6.85 12.19 15.31
C GLY A 663 -8.20 12.88 15.56
N LEU A 664 -9.09 12.26 16.33
CA LEU A 664 -10.38 12.85 16.71
C LEU A 664 -10.22 14.16 17.49
N VAL A 665 -9.33 14.20 18.49
CA VAL A 665 -9.01 15.40 19.28
C VAL A 665 -8.48 16.52 18.37
N ARG A 666 -7.68 16.19 17.37
CA ARG A 666 -7.18 17.15 16.39
C ARG A 666 -8.29 17.66 15.46
N ARG A 667 -9.17 16.78 14.96
CA ARG A 667 -10.35 17.16 14.15
C ARG A 667 -11.32 18.07 14.91
N LEU A 668 -11.46 17.89 16.20
CA LEU A 668 -12.29 18.75 17.05
C LEU A 668 -11.69 20.14 17.31
N GLY A 669 -10.57 20.47 16.69
CA GLY A 669 -9.97 21.81 16.75
C GLY A 669 -9.27 22.13 18.07
N VAL A 670 -9.06 21.13 18.93
CA VAL A 670 -8.29 21.27 20.18
C VAL A 670 -6.81 21.53 19.88
N TYR A 671 -6.36 21.20 18.68
CA TYR A 671 -5.03 21.51 18.19
C TYR A 671 -5.12 22.55 17.05
N LYS A 672 -4.99 23.83 17.39
CA LYS A 672 -4.66 24.84 16.39
C LYS A 672 -3.14 24.82 16.19
N PRO A 673 -2.62 24.51 15.00
CA PRO A 673 -1.20 24.68 14.74
C PRO A 673 -0.87 26.16 15.02
N LYS A 674 0.18 26.42 15.79
CA LYS A 674 0.72 27.78 15.89
C LYS A 674 1.06 28.21 14.47
N LYS A 675 0.45 29.31 14.03
CA LYS A 675 0.73 29.95 12.75
C LYS A 675 2.21 30.27 12.57
#